data_4da42961fea141709582e3648924f250
#
_entry.id   4da42961fea141709582e3648924f250
#
_cell.length_a   1.000
_cell.length_b   1.000
_cell.length_c   1.000
_cell.angle_alpha   90.00
_cell.angle_beta   90.00
_cell.angle_gamma   90.00
#
_symmetry.space_group_name_H-M   'P 1'
#
loop_
_entity.id
_entity.type
_entity.pdbx_description
1 polymer ?
#
loop_
_entity_poly.entity_id
_entity_poly.type
_entity_poly.pdbx_seq_one_letter_code
_entity_poly.pdbx_strand_id
1 'polypeptide(L)'
;MDITKIPQYELLEHHYVRELESEGYLMRHKKTGARVFILENDDNNKVFNIAFRTVPTDSTGVAQIIEHTVLCGSDRYPVKDPFVELAKGSLNTFLNAMTYSDKTMYPLASTNDKDFFNLMSVYMDGVFHPNITKERKIFEQEGWHYEMDSPDGELTYNGVVYNEMKGAFSSADEILGRQVKAALYPDTTYAYESGGDPEFITDLTYESYLEFYHTYYHPSNSYIYLYGDLDMEKALNWMDHEYLSHYEKKEIDSAVTLQKPFNKMKEISLCYAASEDDDEGTYFTWSKVVSNALDLEKYLAFQVLEYVLLDAPGAPLKQALLDAGIGVDIYGGFEDGILQPSFEVTTKGARQEQREVFVETIEATLRKLAEEGLQKRSLLAGLNSLQFRLKEGDFGRWPKGLMYGLDLFDSWLYDDKAAFLLLETQDAMDELYKKAEGSYFEQLIKECLIDNSFGVVAMAVPKVGLDAENEEKTAEKLRVYKDSLSKEEIEEIVRHTKELKEYQETPSTKEELETIPMLTRADIKREVLPLYNEERSMDGVKVLFHEMSTKKIGYLELVFDADFADLSELPYLSLLKQILGVVAAGEYSYTELMDEVNIHTGGIDPGFVVLQPETGRPTVRFSFRIKAFYHELETAVNLTAKMMYQSDLANEKRLLEIIGETRSQLYERLKSAGHNTSIKRASSYHSESGYLNEIMTGISFYEFLNDLYDHFEERKGMIIEKLRAVSNQLFNKRALLVSFTADKEGYDVLKKAMDTLIKQMPDEPFVKADWNMPLEKKNEGICCASQIQFVGRTGNYKDAGLPFRGSLLVLQNILNYDYLWIRLRVKGGAYGCMSGFGRDGDCYMVSYLDPKLAETNEVYDKLPEYLEQFDQDERSMDRYVIGAISEMDIPKNPAALGVRGLTAYLSGITREQLQKERDEVIDTDAKEIRALVPYAKAVLSNNCLCVVGNENKIKENSSLFTTVRSL
;
A
#
# COMPACT_ATOMS: atom_id res chain seq x y z
N MET A 1 -23.28 14.57 -27.38
CA MET A 1 -23.80 13.75 -28.52
C MET A 1 -23.89 12.32 -28.04
N ASP A 2 -24.68 11.49 -28.68
CA ASP A 2 -24.76 10.06 -28.33
C ASP A 2 -23.48 9.33 -28.75
N ILE A 3 -22.64 8.94 -27.80
CA ILE A 3 -21.32 8.30 -28.05
C ILE A 3 -21.44 6.99 -28.84
N THR A 4 -22.61 6.34 -28.82
CA THR A 4 -22.87 5.10 -29.56
C THR A 4 -22.89 5.33 -31.10
N LYS A 5 -22.94 6.60 -31.53
CA LYS A 5 -22.98 7.00 -32.95
C LYS A 5 -21.67 7.53 -33.51
N ILE A 6 -20.58 7.48 -32.73
CA ILE A 6 -19.24 7.88 -33.19
C ILE A 6 -18.78 6.91 -34.25
N PRO A 7 -18.55 7.34 -35.52
CA PRO A 7 -18.36 6.43 -36.65
C PRO A 7 -17.13 5.51 -36.54
N GLN A 8 -16.10 5.95 -35.82
CA GLN A 8 -14.83 5.24 -35.66
C GLN A 8 -14.93 4.04 -34.75
N TYR A 9 -15.94 4.00 -33.87
CA TYR A 9 -16.13 2.94 -32.90
C TYR A 9 -17.36 2.08 -33.24
N GLU A 10 -17.30 0.83 -32.87
CA GLU A 10 -18.40 -0.12 -32.88
C GLU A 10 -18.84 -0.35 -31.45
N LEU A 11 -20.13 -0.12 -31.16
CA LEU A 11 -20.73 -0.49 -29.89
C LEU A 11 -20.94 -2.00 -29.86
N LEU A 12 -20.37 -2.69 -28.90
CA LEU A 12 -20.53 -4.13 -28.70
C LEU A 12 -21.60 -4.43 -27.68
N GLU A 13 -21.63 -3.68 -26.57
CA GLU A 13 -22.56 -3.86 -25.47
C GLU A 13 -22.80 -2.52 -24.77
N HIS A 14 -24.04 -2.32 -24.25
CA HIS A 14 -24.41 -1.14 -23.46
C HIS A 14 -25.56 -1.47 -22.52
N HIS A 15 -25.36 -1.19 -21.24
CA HIS A 15 -26.43 -1.21 -20.23
C HIS A 15 -26.05 -0.43 -18.97
N TYR A 16 -27.05 -0.15 -18.13
CA TYR A 16 -26.87 0.54 -16.86
C TYR A 16 -26.41 -0.43 -15.76
N VAL A 17 -25.21 -0.23 -15.23
CA VAL A 17 -24.63 -0.98 -14.12
C VAL A 17 -25.19 -0.44 -12.81
N ARG A 18 -26.14 -1.15 -12.22
CA ARG A 18 -26.94 -0.65 -11.06
C ARG A 18 -26.08 -0.46 -9.82
N GLU A 19 -25.17 -1.38 -9.56
CA GLU A 19 -24.30 -1.40 -8.38
C GLU A 19 -23.37 -0.17 -8.36
N LEU A 20 -22.98 0.30 -9.54
CA LEU A 20 -22.06 1.41 -9.70
C LEU A 20 -22.75 2.73 -10.06
N GLU A 21 -24.09 2.73 -10.23
CA GLU A 21 -24.87 3.89 -10.65
C GLU A 21 -24.31 4.53 -11.93
N SER A 22 -23.88 3.70 -12.91
CA SER A 22 -23.13 4.12 -14.10
C SER A 22 -23.73 3.55 -15.38
N GLU A 23 -23.67 4.33 -16.48
CA GLU A 23 -23.89 3.81 -17.82
C GLU A 23 -22.61 3.12 -18.32
N GLY A 24 -22.68 1.84 -18.66
CA GLY A 24 -21.56 1.01 -19.13
C GLY A 24 -21.59 0.82 -20.64
N TYR A 25 -20.48 1.09 -21.32
CA TYR A 25 -20.37 0.90 -22.78
C TYR A 25 -19.12 0.09 -23.09
N LEU A 26 -19.28 -1.04 -23.73
CA LEU A 26 -18.18 -1.80 -24.34
C LEU A 26 -18.11 -1.48 -25.82
N MET A 27 -16.99 -0.94 -26.25
CA MET A 27 -16.78 -0.47 -27.63
C MET A 27 -15.49 -1.05 -28.21
N ARG A 28 -15.40 -1.04 -29.54
CA ARG A 28 -14.20 -1.44 -30.29
C ARG A 28 -13.89 -0.41 -31.35
N HIS A 29 -12.64 0.05 -31.40
CA HIS A 29 -12.16 0.91 -32.49
C HIS A 29 -12.07 0.11 -33.81
N LYS A 30 -12.79 0.52 -34.85
CA LYS A 30 -13.00 -0.28 -36.06
C LYS A 30 -11.72 -0.55 -36.86
N LYS A 31 -10.82 0.45 -36.89
CA LYS A 31 -9.60 0.35 -37.71
C LYS A 31 -8.55 -0.54 -37.03
N THR A 32 -8.32 -0.38 -35.75
CA THR A 32 -7.24 -1.07 -35.07
C THR A 32 -7.68 -2.28 -34.25
N GLY A 33 -8.96 -2.35 -33.90
CA GLY A 33 -9.47 -3.35 -32.97
C GLY A 33 -9.21 -3.05 -31.50
N ALA A 34 -8.70 -1.84 -31.17
CA ALA A 34 -8.52 -1.42 -29.78
C ALA A 34 -9.85 -1.53 -28.99
N ARG A 35 -9.78 -2.08 -27.80
CA ARG A 35 -10.92 -2.29 -26.91
C ARG A 35 -11.10 -1.06 -26.04
N VAL A 36 -12.33 -0.60 -25.88
CA VAL A 36 -12.66 0.56 -25.05
C VAL A 36 -13.83 0.21 -24.16
N PHE A 37 -13.68 0.40 -22.85
CA PHE A 37 -14.73 0.28 -21.87
C PHE A 37 -14.96 1.62 -21.19
N ILE A 38 -16.22 2.03 -21.03
CA ILE A 38 -16.61 3.31 -20.46
C ILE A 38 -17.59 3.07 -19.33
N LEU A 39 -17.34 3.69 -18.18
CA LEU A 39 -18.33 3.86 -17.09
C LEU A 39 -18.62 5.35 -16.92
N GLU A 40 -19.73 5.82 -17.50
CA GLU A 40 -20.16 7.20 -17.42
C GLU A 40 -21.06 7.41 -16.20
N ASN A 41 -20.71 8.36 -15.34
CA ASN A 41 -21.43 8.72 -14.12
C ASN A 41 -21.11 10.16 -13.70
N ASP A 42 -21.56 10.59 -12.51
CA ASP A 42 -21.39 11.95 -11.98
C ASP A 42 -20.14 12.13 -11.08
N ASP A 43 -19.27 11.14 -10.99
CA ASP A 43 -18.01 11.26 -10.24
C ASP A 43 -17.03 12.17 -10.97
N ASN A 44 -16.65 13.28 -10.33
CA ASN A 44 -15.71 14.23 -10.92
C ASN A 44 -14.25 13.77 -10.84
N ASN A 45 -13.95 12.67 -10.13
CA ASN A 45 -12.62 12.08 -10.11
C ASN A 45 -12.46 11.11 -11.28
N LYS A 46 -12.23 11.69 -12.46
CA LYS A 46 -12.15 10.96 -13.73
C LYS A 46 -10.94 10.04 -13.76
N VAL A 47 -11.11 8.86 -14.35
CA VAL A 47 -10.03 7.88 -14.52
C VAL A 47 -9.86 7.55 -16.00
N PHE A 48 -8.61 7.50 -16.44
CA PHE A 48 -8.18 6.89 -17.68
C PHE A 48 -7.20 5.77 -17.34
N ASN A 49 -7.29 4.68 -18.06
CA ASN A 49 -6.28 3.63 -18.02
C ASN A 49 -6.11 3.05 -19.42
N ILE A 50 -4.87 2.89 -19.87
CA ILE A 50 -4.53 2.08 -21.04
C ILE A 50 -3.68 0.90 -20.58
N ALA A 51 -4.10 -0.30 -20.93
CA ALA A 51 -3.42 -1.54 -20.57
C ALA A 51 -3.10 -2.37 -21.82
N PHE A 52 -2.06 -3.17 -21.70
CA PHE A 52 -1.67 -4.16 -22.70
C PHE A 52 -1.57 -5.53 -22.05
N ARG A 53 -2.01 -6.59 -22.71
CA ARG A 53 -1.62 -7.93 -22.31
C ARG A 53 -0.13 -8.10 -22.60
N THR A 54 0.64 -8.34 -21.55
CA THR A 54 2.07 -8.58 -21.61
C THR A 54 2.34 -9.94 -20.99
N VAL A 55 2.79 -10.89 -21.79
CA VAL A 55 2.97 -12.29 -21.40
C VAL A 55 4.45 -12.66 -21.50
N PRO A 56 5.27 -12.38 -20.46
CA PRO A 56 6.67 -12.75 -20.45
C PRO A 56 6.87 -14.26 -20.56
N THR A 57 7.97 -14.66 -21.20
CA THR A 57 8.36 -16.06 -21.40
C THR A 57 9.65 -16.42 -20.68
N ASP A 58 10.18 -15.49 -19.89
CA ASP A 58 11.35 -15.63 -19.04
C ASP A 58 11.26 -14.67 -17.84
N SER A 59 12.20 -14.77 -16.92
CA SER A 59 12.25 -13.95 -15.71
C SER A 59 13.24 -12.78 -15.82
N THR A 60 13.47 -12.24 -17.02
CA THR A 60 14.36 -11.08 -17.24
C THR A 60 13.75 -9.75 -16.81
N GLY A 61 12.46 -9.70 -16.42
CA GLY A 61 11.80 -8.46 -16.02
C GLY A 61 11.47 -7.51 -17.16
N VAL A 62 11.47 -8.02 -18.40
CA VAL A 62 11.27 -7.20 -19.60
C VAL A 62 9.99 -6.38 -19.53
N ALA A 63 8.90 -6.93 -18.97
CA ALA A 63 7.61 -6.23 -18.84
C ALA A 63 7.71 -5.01 -17.92
N GLN A 64 8.33 -5.14 -16.75
CA GLN A 64 8.51 -4.03 -15.80
C GLN A 64 9.54 -3.01 -16.30
N ILE A 65 10.62 -3.46 -16.91
CA ILE A 65 11.60 -2.54 -17.49
C ILE A 65 10.97 -1.69 -18.61
N ILE A 66 10.06 -2.26 -19.43
CA ILE A 66 9.29 -1.47 -20.42
C ILE A 66 8.32 -0.52 -19.71
N GLU A 67 7.63 -0.97 -18.69
CA GLU A 67 6.72 -0.12 -17.90
C GLU A 67 7.43 1.16 -17.43
N HIS A 68 8.60 1.02 -16.80
CA HIS A 68 9.42 2.15 -16.36
C HIS A 68 9.85 3.04 -17.53
N THR A 69 10.32 2.45 -18.60
CA THR A 69 11.05 3.15 -19.68
C THR A 69 10.16 3.86 -20.68
N VAL A 70 8.94 3.39 -20.95
CA VAL A 70 8.04 4.07 -21.90
C VAL A 70 7.59 5.45 -21.41
N LEU A 71 7.65 5.70 -20.11
CA LEU A 71 7.38 7.00 -19.51
C LEU A 71 8.64 7.88 -19.34
N CYS A 72 9.80 7.45 -19.90
CA CYS A 72 11.05 8.20 -19.91
C CYS A 72 11.24 9.02 -21.20
N GLY A 73 10.20 9.73 -21.65
CA GLY A 73 10.19 10.57 -22.84
C GLY A 73 9.61 9.91 -24.07
N SER A 74 9.03 10.75 -24.93
CA SER A 74 8.33 10.34 -26.13
C SER A 74 8.53 11.34 -27.28
N ASP A 75 7.98 11.05 -28.43
CA ASP A 75 8.12 11.89 -29.62
C ASP A 75 7.58 13.31 -29.43
N ARG A 76 6.41 13.43 -28.79
CA ARG A 76 5.77 14.72 -28.50
C ARG A 76 6.35 15.39 -27.24
N TYR A 77 6.81 14.59 -26.30
CA TYR A 77 7.29 15.01 -25.00
C TYR A 77 8.72 14.49 -24.75
N PRO A 78 9.74 15.09 -25.40
CA PRO A 78 11.12 14.59 -25.39
C PRO A 78 11.87 14.88 -24.08
N VAL A 79 11.16 15.12 -23.00
CA VAL A 79 11.70 15.29 -21.65
C VAL A 79 12.19 13.94 -21.13
N LYS A 80 13.29 13.90 -20.40
CA LYS A 80 13.86 12.65 -19.87
C LYS A 80 12.91 11.88 -18.94
N ASP A 81 12.10 12.60 -18.16
CA ASP A 81 11.16 12.04 -17.22
C ASP A 81 9.85 12.84 -17.21
N PRO A 82 8.98 12.66 -18.23
CA PRO A 82 7.68 13.30 -18.27
C PRO A 82 6.80 12.94 -17.08
N PHE A 83 6.92 11.71 -16.55
CA PHE A 83 6.15 11.24 -15.40
C PHE A 83 6.43 12.10 -14.16
N VAL A 84 7.70 12.33 -13.85
CA VAL A 84 8.10 13.18 -12.71
C VAL A 84 7.69 14.63 -12.93
N GLU A 85 7.78 15.13 -14.16
CA GLU A 85 7.32 16.49 -14.48
C GLU A 85 5.80 16.66 -14.25
N LEU A 86 5.01 15.65 -14.59
CA LEU A 86 3.58 15.61 -14.30
C LEU A 86 3.30 15.50 -12.80
N ALA A 87 4.00 14.61 -12.10
CA ALA A 87 3.86 14.45 -10.64
C ALA A 87 4.17 15.76 -9.88
N LYS A 88 5.14 16.56 -10.37
CA LYS A 88 5.48 17.88 -9.81
C LYS A 88 4.38 18.91 -10.01
N GLY A 89 3.62 18.83 -11.09
CA GLY A 89 2.86 19.98 -11.58
C GLY A 89 1.49 19.70 -12.16
N SER A 90 0.80 18.65 -11.73
CA SER A 90 -0.58 18.36 -12.09
C SER A 90 -1.49 18.31 -10.84
N LEU A 91 -2.80 18.37 -11.07
CA LEU A 91 -3.83 18.14 -10.05
C LEU A 91 -4.30 16.66 -10.08
N ASN A 92 -3.36 15.75 -10.34
CA ASN A 92 -3.66 14.35 -10.34
C ASN A 92 -4.12 13.88 -8.95
N THR A 93 -5.06 12.95 -8.93
CA THR A 93 -5.47 12.23 -7.73
C THR A 93 -4.89 10.82 -7.71
N PHE A 94 -4.39 10.39 -8.86
CA PHE A 94 -3.62 9.17 -9.04
C PHE A 94 -2.78 9.27 -10.32
N LEU A 95 -1.55 8.84 -10.25
CA LEU A 95 -0.62 8.78 -11.38
C LEU A 95 0.37 7.65 -11.11
N ASN A 96 0.34 6.60 -11.91
CA ASN A 96 1.24 5.45 -11.76
C ASN A 96 1.32 4.64 -13.06
N ALA A 97 2.20 3.65 -13.07
CA ALA A 97 2.20 2.51 -13.97
C ALA A 97 2.27 1.24 -13.14
N MET A 98 1.79 0.11 -13.65
CA MET A 98 1.65 -1.13 -12.90
C MET A 98 1.92 -2.33 -13.80
N THR A 99 2.89 -3.17 -13.42
CA THR A 99 3.17 -4.45 -14.08
C THR A 99 2.63 -5.60 -13.25
N TYR A 100 1.82 -6.43 -13.87
CA TYR A 100 1.30 -7.70 -13.35
C TYR A 100 1.90 -8.88 -14.13
N SER A 101 1.57 -10.09 -13.74
CA SER A 101 2.11 -11.28 -14.40
C SER A 101 1.64 -11.47 -15.86
N ASP A 102 0.56 -10.81 -16.27
CA ASP A 102 -0.08 -10.99 -17.59
C ASP A 102 -0.55 -9.69 -18.24
N LYS A 103 -0.37 -8.55 -17.57
CA LYS A 103 -0.77 -7.22 -18.07
C LYS A 103 0.16 -6.13 -17.55
N THR A 104 0.31 -5.06 -18.33
CA THR A 104 0.95 -3.82 -17.90
C THR A 104 -0.04 -2.68 -18.11
N MET A 105 -0.24 -1.84 -17.11
CA MET A 105 -1.31 -0.84 -17.02
C MET A 105 -0.74 0.55 -16.75
N TYR A 106 -1.36 1.55 -17.33
CA TYR A 106 -0.97 2.96 -17.21
C TYR A 106 -2.18 3.78 -16.77
N PRO A 107 -2.57 3.69 -15.49
CA PRO A 107 -3.72 4.42 -14.93
C PRO A 107 -3.36 5.83 -14.49
N LEU A 108 -4.32 6.74 -14.68
CA LEU A 108 -4.27 8.09 -14.14
C LEU A 108 -5.66 8.54 -13.70
N ALA A 109 -5.70 9.50 -12.77
CA ALA A 109 -6.94 10.13 -12.36
C ALA A 109 -6.74 11.63 -12.05
N SER A 110 -7.77 12.44 -12.36
CA SER A 110 -7.78 13.87 -12.02
C SER A 110 -9.22 14.38 -11.90
N THR A 111 -9.43 15.32 -10.98
CA THR A 111 -10.70 16.05 -10.85
C THR A 111 -10.80 17.28 -11.76
N ASN A 112 -9.73 17.64 -12.46
CA ASN A 112 -9.66 18.79 -13.35
C ASN A 112 -9.67 18.33 -14.82
N ASP A 113 -10.60 18.84 -15.64
CA ASP A 113 -10.76 18.40 -17.03
C ASP A 113 -9.53 18.72 -17.90
N LYS A 114 -8.95 19.90 -17.74
CA LYS A 114 -7.76 20.31 -18.49
C LYS A 114 -6.56 19.41 -18.15
N ASP A 115 -6.38 19.17 -16.87
CA ASP A 115 -5.32 18.31 -16.36
C ASP A 115 -5.49 16.88 -16.82
N PHE A 116 -6.71 16.33 -16.74
CA PHE A 116 -7.02 14.98 -17.20
C PHE A 116 -6.59 14.75 -18.65
N PHE A 117 -6.93 15.66 -19.57
CA PHE A 117 -6.52 15.56 -20.97
C PHE A 117 -5.01 15.76 -21.16
N ASN A 118 -4.36 16.61 -20.35
CA ASN A 118 -2.91 16.79 -20.34
C ASN A 118 -2.21 15.46 -19.97
N LEU A 119 -2.63 14.85 -18.86
CA LEU A 119 -2.11 13.57 -18.39
C LEU A 119 -2.34 12.46 -19.39
N MET A 120 -3.57 12.33 -19.93
CA MET A 120 -3.91 11.34 -20.95
C MET A 120 -3.04 11.49 -22.21
N SER A 121 -2.74 12.72 -22.61
CA SER A 121 -1.90 12.99 -23.78
C SER A 121 -0.46 12.50 -23.58
N VAL A 122 0.12 12.73 -22.42
CA VAL A 122 1.50 12.29 -22.12
C VAL A 122 1.57 10.76 -22.04
N TYR A 123 0.59 10.11 -21.40
CA TYR A 123 0.54 8.66 -21.27
C TYR A 123 0.34 7.96 -22.61
N MET A 124 -0.60 8.44 -23.43
CA MET A 124 -0.84 7.88 -24.77
C MET A 124 0.40 8.01 -25.69
N ASP A 125 1.09 9.17 -25.64
CA ASP A 125 2.30 9.36 -26.44
C ASP A 125 3.46 8.50 -25.89
N GLY A 126 3.59 8.39 -24.58
CA GLY A 126 4.58 7.54 -23.93
C GLY A 126 4.46 6.07 -24.34
N VAL A 127 3.26 5.49 -24.27
CA VAL A 127 3.08 4.06 -24.60
C VAL A 127 3.16 3.75 -26.08
N PHE A 128 2.82 4.71 -26.98
CA PHE A 128 2.81 4.46 -28.44
C PHE A 128 4.04 4.98 -29.19
N HIS A 129 4.70 6.02 -28.68
CA HIS A 129 5.84 6.68 -29.33
C HIS A 129 7.01 6.96 -28.37
N PRO A 130 7.42 6.01 -27.50
CA PRO A 130 8.46 6.26 -26.51
C PRO A 130 9.83 6.45 -27.16
N ASN A 131 10.70 7.18 -26.49
CA ASN A 131 12.08 7.40 -26.92
C ASN A 131 13.00 6.18 -26.76
N ILE A 132 12.52 5.09 -26.16
CA ILE A 132 13.30 3.85 -25.93
C ILE A 132 13.91 3.26 -27.19
N THR A 133 13.31 3.51 -28.36
CA THR A 133 13.82 3.05 -29.66
C THR A 133 14.94 3.93 -30.21
N LYS A 134 15.18 5.10 -29.63
CA LYS A 134 16.14 6.12 -30.08
C LYS A 134 17.30 6.31 -29.10
N GLU A 135 17.05 6.08 -27.80
CA GLU A 135 18.01 6.34 -26.72
C GLU A 135 18.14 5.10 -25.82
N ARG A 136 19.20 4.34 -26.07
CA ARG A 136 19.51 3.11 -25.33
C ARG A 136 19.77 3.36 -23.83
N LYS A 137 20.28 4.54 -23.47
CA LYS A 137 20.58 4.89 -22.07
C LYS A 137 19.35 4.86 -21.14
N ILE A 138 18.15 5.00 -21.71
CA ILE A 138 16.89 4.83 -20.95
C ILE A 138 16.78 3.41 -20.42
N PHE A 139 17.01 2.40 -21.28
CA PHE A 139 17.04 0.99 -20.89
C PHE A 139 18.12 0.71 -19.83
N GLU A 140 19.31 1.27 -20.00
CA GLU A 140 20.45 1.04 -19.12
C GLU A 140 20.26 1.69 -17.75
N GLN A 141 19.64 2.86 -17.69
CA GLN A 141 19.30 3.55 -16.44
C GLN A 141 18.24 2.79 -15.65
N GLU A 142 17.11 2.48 -16.27
CA GLU A 142 15.95 1.89 -15.60
C GLU A 142 16.08 0.36 -15.44
N GLY A 143 16.60 -0.34 -16.43
CA GLY A 143 16.75 -1.80 -16.41
C GLY A 143 18.00 -2.25 -15.66
N TRP A 144 19.11 -2.41 -16.40
CA TRP A 144 20.41 -2.79 -15.85
C TRP A 144 21.56 -2.39 -16.76
N HIS A 145 22.76 -2.22 -16.17
CA HIS A 145 24.02 -2.00 -16.88
C HIS A 145 25.22 -2.45 -16.03
N TYR A 146 26.37 -2.63 -16.69
CA TYR A 146 27.64 -2.74 -16.00
C TYR A 146 28.13 -1.37 -15.54
N GLU A 147 28.54 -1.26 -14.27
CA GLU A 147 29.12 -0.05 -13.71
C GLU A 147 30.56 -0.30 -13.24
N MET A 148 31.48 0.58 -13.68
CA MET A 148 32.89 0.56 -13.27
C MET A 148 33.50 1.96 -13.40
N ASP A 149 33.98 2.55 -12.30
CA ASP A 149 34.49 3.93 -12.27
C ASP A 149 35.93 4.09 -12.76
N SER A 150 36.73 3.02 -12.71
CA SER A 150 38.11 3.03 -13.18
C SER A 150 38.49 1.63 -13.62
N PRO A 151 39.54 1.49 -14.48
CA PRO A 151 39.98 0.18 -14.95
C PRO A 151 40.38 -0.79 -13.83
N ASP A 152 40.91 -0.28 -12.72
CA ASP A 152 41.27 -1.06 -11.54
C ASP A 152 40.11 -1.21 -10.54
N GLY A 153 39.00 -0.50 -10.77
CA GLY A 153 37.79 -0.53 -9.92
C GLY A 153 37.04 -1.84 -9.99
N GLU A 154 36.12 -2.04 -9.08
CA GLU A 154 35.20 -3.17 -9.06
C GLU A 154 34.19 -3.04 -10.20
N LEU A 155 33.86 -4.15 -10.87
CA LEU A 155 32.77 -4.24 -11.83
C LEU A 155 31.50 -4.66 -11.09
N THR A 156 30.43 -3.88 -11.21
CA THR A 156 29.15 -4.14 -10.56
C THR A 156 28.00 -4.09 -11.56
N TYR A 157 26.85 -4.65 -11.18
CA TYR A 157 25.59 -4.40 -11.85
C TYR A 157 24.87 -3.22 -11.17
N ASN A 158 24.21 -2.37 -11.96
CA ASN A 158 23.37 -1.28 -11.49
C ASN A 158 22.16 -1.10 -12.42
N GLY A 159 21.10 -0.46 -11.93
CA GLY A 159 19.87 -0.16 -12.63
C GLY A 159 18.71 -0.06 -11.64
N VAL A 160 17.69 0.75 -11.96
CA VAL A 160 16.58 1.01 -11.02
C VAL A 160 15.80 -0.28 -10.75
N VAL A 161 15.31 -0.96 -11.79
CA VAL A 161 14.54 -2.22 -11.65
C VAL A 161 15.41 -3.34 -11.07
N TYR A 162 16.70 -3.43 -11.47
CA TYR A 162 17.62 -4.41 -10.89
C TYR A 162 17.76 -4.25 -9.38
N ASN A 163 17.93 -3.03 -8.89
CA ASN A 163 18.06 -2.75 -7.46
C ASN A 163 16.75 -2.94 -6.70
N GLU A 164 15.61 -2.56 -7.31
CA GLU A 164 14.29 -2.80 -6.77
C GLU A 164 14.05 -4.29 -6.52
N MET A 165 14.34 -5.12 -7.53
CA MET A 165 14.11 -6.55 -7.44
C MET A 165 15.08 -7.24 -6.47
N LYS A 166 16.31 -6.75 -6.31
CA LYS A 166 17.19 -7.19 -5.21
C LYS A 166 16.54 -6.94 -3.85
N GLY A 167 15.88 -5.80 -3.67
CA GLY A 167 15.12 -5.50 -2.47
C GLY A 167 13.92 -6.42 -2.26
N ALA A 168 13.12 -6.64 -3.30
CA ALA A 168 11.95 -7.54 -3.26
C ALA A 168 12.36 -8.99 -2.92
N PHE A 169 13.45 -9.49 -3.49
CA PHE A 169 13.99 -10.82 -3.20
C PHE A 169 14.71 -10.93 -1.83
N SER A 170 14.66 -9.92 -1.00
CA SER A 170 15.10 -10.01 0.41
C SER A 170 14.00 -10.46 1.36
N SER A 171 12.72 -10.51 0.91
CA SER A 171 11.58 -10.96 1.71
C SER A 171 11.36 -12.47 1.54
N ALA A 172 11.26 -13.21 2.65
CA ALA A 172 10.96 -14.65 2.65
C ALA A 172 9.57 -14.93 2.06
N ASP A 173 8.56 -14.11 2.41
CA ASP A 173 7.19 -14.22 1.89
C ASP A 173 7.14 -14.00 0.38
N GLU A 174 7.83 -12.98 -0.13
CA GLU A 174 7.89 -12.68 -1.55
C GLU A 174 8.56 -13.80 -2.35
N ILE A 175 9.69 -14.33 -1.86
CA ILE A 175 10.37 -15.47 -2.51
C ILE A 175 9.44 -16.69 -2.52
N LEU A 176 8.80 -16.99 -1.40
CA LEU A 176 7.91 -18.15 -1.27
C LEU A 176 6.71 -18.03 -2.20
N GLY A 177 6.00 -16.91 -2.20
CA GLY A 177 4.83 -16.67 -3.06
C GLY A 177 5.16 -16.80 -4.55
N ARG A 178 6.30 -16.23 -5.00
CA ARG A 178 6.78 -16.35 -6.38
C ARG A 178 7.07 -17.79 -6.79
N GLN A 179 7.75 -18.56 -5.92
CA GLN A 179 8.07 -19.95 -6.19
C GLN A 179 6.82 -20.84 -6.17
N VAL A 180 5.84 -20.56 -5.30
CA VAL A 180 4.54 -21.24 -5.29
C VAL A 180 3.79 -20.98 -6.59
N LYS A 181 3.69 -19.72 -7.04
CA LYS A 181 3.06 -19.34 -8.31
C LYS A 181 3.73 -20.02 -9.52
N ALA A 182 5.06 -19.97 -9.60
CA ALA A 182 5.79 -20.63 -10.67
C ALA A 182 5.59 -22.17 -10.67
N ALA A 183 5.51 -22.77 -9.50
CA ALA A 183 5.26 -24.20 -9.38
C ALA A 183 3.81 -24.59 -9.73
N LEU A 184 2.83 -23.71 -9.43
CA LEU A 184 1.41 -23.93 -9.80
C LEU A 184 1.20 -23.83 -11.31
N TYR A 185 1.88 -22.89 -11.99
CA TYR A 185 1.61 -22.56 -13.40
C TYR A 185 2.83 -22.69 -14.32
N PRO A 186 3.57 -23.84 -14.30
CA PRO A 186 4.86 -23.97 -14.96
C PRO A 186 4.84 -23.90 -16.49
N ASP A 187 3.67 -24.08 -17.12
CA ASP A 187 3.52 -24.09 -18.58
C ASP A 187 2.90 -22.79 -19.11
N THR A 188 2.81 -21.74 -18.28
CA THR A 188 2.15 -20.46 -18.59
C THR A 188 3.06 -19.27 -18.30
N THR A 189 2.61 -18.05 -18.64
CA THR A 189 3.32 -16.82 -18.29
C THR A 189 3.52 -16.65 -16.77
N TYR A 190 2.67 -17.23 -15.94
CA TYR A 190 2.76 -17.16 -14.48
C TYR A 190 3.94 -17.97 -13.88
N ALA A 191 4.63 -18.79 -14.69
CA ALA A 191 5.89 -19.42 -14.31
C ALA A 191 7.03 -18.43 -14.13
N TYR A 192 6.91 -17.26 -14.73
CA TYR A 192 7.98 -16.27 -14.83
C TYR A 192 7.69 -15.05 -13.96
N GLU A 193 8.79 -14.42 -13.50
CA GLU A 193 8.69 -13.19 -12.71
C GLU A 193 8.66 -11.97 -13.65
N SER A 194 7.50 -11.31 -13.74
CA SER A 194 7.30 -10.15 -14.63
C SER A 194 8.13 -8.93 -14.25
N GLY A 195 8.44 -8.80 -12.95
CA GLY A 195 9.35 -7.78 -12.42
C GLY A 195 10.82 -8.09 -12.65
N GLY A 196 11.12 -9.35 -12.90
CA GLY A 196 12.46 -9.89 -13.09
C GLY A 196 13.08 -10.47 -11.83
N ASP A 197 13.78 -11.58 -12.01
CA ASP A 197 14.61 -12.17 -10.98
C ASP A 197 16.03 -11.59 -11.12
N PRO A 198 16.65 -11.06 -10.07
CA PRO A 198 18.00 -10.49 -10.13
C PRO A 198 19.05 -11.40 -10.75
N GLU A 199 18.87 -12.73 -10.68
CA GLU A 199 19.75 -13.69 -11.32
C GLU A 199 19.62 -13.68 -12.85
N PHE A 200 18.42 -13.34 -13.40
CA PHE A 200 18.11 -13.39 -14.83
C PHE A 200 17.95 -12.01 -15.48
N ILE A 201 17.70 -10.93 -14.73
CA ILE A 201 17.55 -9.56 -15.29
C ILE A 201 18.75 -9.20 -16.17
N THR A 202 19.96 -9.61 -15.80
CA THR A 202 21.20 -9.30 -16.52
C THR A 202 21.36 -10.08 -17.83
N ASP A 203 20.46 -11.00 -18.14
CA ASP A 203 20.42 -11.71 -19.42
C ASP A 203 19.58 -10.96 -20.47
N LEU A 204 18.78 -9.94 -20.07
CA LEU A 204 17.98 -9.13 -20.97
C LEU A 204 18.87 -8.25 -21.86
N THR A 205 18.79 -8.46 -23.16
CA THR A 205 19.45 -7.59 -24.15
C THR A 205 18.53 -6.46 -24.61
N TYR A 206 19.14 -5.37 -25.10
CA TYR A 206 18.38 -4.24 -25.63
C TYR A 206 17.52 -4.65 -26.86
N GLU A 207 18.00 -5.59 -27.66
CA GLU A 207 17.30 -6.12 -28.83
C GLU A 207 16.04 -6.91 -28.43
N SER A 208 16.16 -7.84 -27.47
CA SER A 208 15.00 -8.62 -26.99
C SER A 208 13.99 -7.73 -26.23
N TYR A 209 14.47 -6.72 -25.53
CA TYR A 209 13.63 -5.69 -24.89
C TYR A 209 12.80 -4.92 -25.93
N LEU A 210 13.41 -4.45 -27.02
CA LEU A 210 12.68 -3.76 -28.10
C LEU A 210 11.73 -4.70 -28.85
N GLU A 211 12.09 -5.98 -29.05
CA GLU A 211 11.22 -6.97 -29.66
C GLU A 211 9.93 -7.17 -28.85
N PHE A 212 10.05 -7.24 -27.51
CA PHE A 212 8.88 -7.34 -26.63
C PHE A 212 7.98 -6.11 -26.73
N TYR A 213 8.56 -4.90 -26.69
CA TYR A 213 7.81 -3.66 -26.89
C TYR A 213 7.05 -3.65 -28.22
N HIS A 214 7.73 -3.91 -29.33
CA HIS A 214 7.10 -3.91 -30.66
C HIS A 214 6.06 -5.02 -30.86
N THR A 215 6.13 -6.07 -30.05
CA THR A 215 5.16 -7.16 -30.09
C THR A 215 3.88 -6.77 -29.39
N TYR A 216 3.95 -6.25 -28.17
CA TYR A 216 2.79 -6.10 -27.29
C TYR A 216 2.22 -4.68 -27.22
N TYR A 217 3.02 -3.63 -27.45
CA TYR A 217 2.57 -2.22 -27.33
C TYR A 217 1.99 -1.72 -28.67
N HIS A 218 0.81 -2.20 -28.97
CA HIS A 218 0.10 -1.86 -30.21
C HIS A 218 -1.40 -1.69 -29.89
N PRO A 219 -2.13 -0.74 -30.56
CA PRO A 219 -3.56 -0.54 -30.31
C PRO A 219 -4.41 -1.81 -30.40
N SER A 220 -4.06 -2.76 -31.28
CA SER A 220 -4.79 -4.04 -31.41
C SER A 220 -4.70 -4.93 -30.17
N ASN A 221 -3.72 -4.73 -29.30
CA ASN A 221 -3.52 -5.43 -28.03
C ASN A 221 -3.96 -4.59 -26.82
N SER A 222 -4.40 -3.33 -27.04
CA SER A 222 -4.75 -2.41 -25.98
C SER A 222 -6.17 -2.61 -25.45
N TYR A 223 -6.32 -2.30 -24.16
CA TYR A 223 -7.56 -2.19 -23.41
C TYR A 223 -7.60 -0.78 -22.80
N ILE A 224 -8.57 0.03 -23.20
CA ILE A 224 -8.71 1.41 -22.75
C ILE A 224 -9.94 1.51 -21.85
N TYR A 225 -9.77 2.11 -20.68
CA TYR A 225 -10.84 2.32 -19.71
C TYR A 225 -11.01 3.81 -19.43
N LEU A 226 -12.26 4.29 -19.46
CA LEU A 226 -12.65 5.65 -19.13
C LEU A 226 -13.77 5.65 -18.08
N TYR A 227 -13.65 6.50 -17.07
CA TYR A 227 -14.58 6.59 -15.96
C TYR A 227 -14.88 8.03 -15.54
N GLY A 228 -16.11 8.28 -15.10
CA GLY A 228 -16.52 9.51 -14.43
C GLY A 228 -17.37 10.45 -15.29
N ASP A 229 -17.42 11.74 -14.90
CA ASP A 229 -18.19 12.81 -15.58
C ASP A 229 -17.44 13.40 -16.80
N LEU A 230 -16.59 12.61 -17.41
CA LEU A 230 -15.77 13.00 -18.56
C LEU A 230 -16.62 13.31 -19.80
N ASP A 231 -16.17 14.29 -20.59
CA ASP A 231 -16.66 14.46 -21.98
C ASP A 231 -16.17 13.29 -22.85
N MET A 232 -16.94 12.18 -22.81
CA MET A 232 -16.59 10.91 -23.48
C MET A 232 -16.50 11.08 -25.01
N GLU A 233 -17.35 11.92 -25.62
CA GLU A 233 -17.27 12.20 -27.07
C GLU A 233 -15.95 12.86 -27.43
N LYS A 234 -15.55 13.87 -26.68
CA LYS A 234 -14.26 14.54 -26.85
C LYS A 234 -13.10 13.56 -26.69
N ALA A 235 -13.12 12.72 -25.66
CA ALA A 235 -12.05 11.75 -25.39
C ALA A 235 -11.91 10.73 -26.50
N LEU A 236 -13.01 10.12 -26.96
CA LEU A 236 -13.03 9.13 -28.02
C LEU A 236 -12.54 9.70 -29.36
N ASN A 237 -13.04 10.89 -29.76
CA ASN A 237 -12.60 11.53 -30.98
C ASN A 237 -11.13 11.96 -30.92
N TRP A 238 -10.66 12.41 -29.79
CA TRP A 238 -9.27 12.78 -29.58
C TRP A 238 -8.33 11.55 -29.68
N MET A 239 -8.67 10.44 -29.03
CA MET A 239 -7.89 9.19 -29.11
C MET A 239 -7.82 8.65 -30.55
N ASP A 240 -8.94 8.70 -31.30
CA ASP A 240 -8.93 8.31 -32.70
C ASP A 240 -8.00 9.21 -33.51
N HIS A 241 -8.21 10.54 -33.45
CA HIS A 241 -7.50 11.51 -34.28
C HIS A 241 -5.99 11.53 -33.98
N GLU A 242 -5.60 11.54 -32.74
CA GLU A 242 -4.20 11.72 -32.35
C GLU A 242 -3.39 10.41 -32.43
N TYR A 243 -4.03 9.25 -32.21
CA TYR A 243 -3.30 7.97 -32.10
C TYR A 243 -3.92 6.83 -32.91
N LEU A 244 -5.15 6.39 -32.61
CA LEU A 244 -5.65 5.11 -33.08
C LEU A 244 -5.80 5.04 -34.62
N SER A 245 -6.22 6.14 -35.26
CA SER A 245 -6.36 6.19 -36.74
C SER A 245 -5.05 6.06 -37.51
N HIS A 246 -3.89 6.22 -36.83
CA HIS A 246 -2.58 6.10 -37.45
C HIS A 246 -2.08 4.66 -37.58
N TYR A 247 -2.75 3.71 -36.91
CA TYR A 247 -2.38 2.30 -36.92
C TYR A 247 -3.34 1.46 -37.77
N GLU A 248 -2.83 0.35 -38.29
CA GLU A 248 -3.63 -0.70 -38.88
C GLU A 248 -3.83 -1.86 -37.91
N LYS A 249 -4.88 -2.67 -38.11
CA LYS A 249 -5.10 -3.86 -37.29
C LYS A 249 -3.96 -4.86 -37.46
N LYS A 250 -3.43 -5.35 -36.33
CA LYS A 250 -2.37 -6.37 -36.25
C LYS A 250 -2.91 -7.55 -35.41
N GLU A 251 -2.65 -8.77 -35.87
CA GLU A 251 -2.89 -9.95 -35.03
C GLU A 251 -1.70 -10.14 -34.07
N ILE A 252 -1.97 -10.24 -32.79
CA ILE A 252 -0.97 -10.35 -31.73
C ILE A 252 -1.37 -11.54 -30.86
N ASP A 253 -0.46 -12.50 -30.74
CA ASP A 253 -0.63 -13.64 -29.84
C ASP A 253 -0.20 -13.21 -28.44
N SER A 254 -1.18 -12.79 -27.65
CA SER A 254 -1.00 -12.39 -26.25
C SER A 254 -1.98 -13.12 -25.32
N ALA A 255 -2.59 -14.22 -25.79
CA ALA A 255 -3.58 -14.95 -25.02
C ALA A 255 -2.93 -15.63 -23.80
N VAL A 256 -3.52 -15.40 -22.63
CA VAL A 256 -3.13 -16.11 -21.41
C VAL A 256 -3.68 -17.54 -21.49
N THR A 257 -2.80 -18.52 -21.33
CA THR A 257 -3.15 -19.92 -21.46
C THR A 257 -3.46 -20.57 -20.09
N LEU A 258 -4.37 -21.54 -20.10
CA LEU A 258 -4.69 -22.32 -18.90
C LEU A 258 -3.59 -23.34 -18.60
N GLN A 259 -3.17 -23.39 -17.35
CA GLN A 259 -2.36 -24.50 -16.83
C GLN A 259 -3.22 -25.75 -16.72
N LYS A 260 -2.71 -26.87 -17.18
CA LYS A 260 -3.39 -28.18 -17.02
C LYS A 260 -3.28 -28.67 -15.60
N PRO A 261 -4.36 -29.26 -15.04
CA PRO A 261 -4.32 -29.84 -13.70
C PRO A 261 -3.25 -30.94 -13.58
N PHE A 262 -2.65 -31.03 -12.39
CA PHE A 262 -1.66 -32.06 -12.07
C PHE A 262 -2.34 -33.36 -11.67
N ASN A 263 -1.67 -34.50 -11.92
CA ASN A 263 -2.12 -35.79 -11.45
C ASN A 263 -1.83 -36.05 -9.96
N LYS A 264 -0.94 -35.25 -9.37
CA LYS A 264 -0.50 -35.25 -7.97
C LYS A 264 -0.03 -33.85 -7.60
N MET A 265 -0.28 -33.43 -6.36
CA MET A 265 0.28 -32.19 -5.83
C MET A 265 1.80 -32.18 -5.96
N LYS A 266 2.36 -31.05 -6.34
CA LYS A 266 3.81 -30.81 -6.37
C LYS A 266 4.33 -30.47 -4.98
N GLU A 267 5.60 -30.78 -4.78
CA GLU A 267 6.32 -30.45 -3.56
C GLU A 267 7.58 -29.68 -3.94
N ILE A 268 7.78 -28.51 -3.33
CA ILE A 268 8.98 -27.69 -3.54
C ILE A 268 9.61 -27.34 -2.20
N SER A 269 10.92 -27.13 -2.21
CA SER A 269 11.68 -26.65 -1.05
C SER A 269 12.69 -25.62 -1.49
N LEU A 270 12.81 -24.56 -0.73
CA LEU A 270 13.76 -23.46 -0.99
C LEU A 270 14.39 -22.97 0.32
N CYS A 271 15.41 -22.13 0.21
CA CYS A 271 16.01 -21.43 1.34
C CYS A 271 15.77 -19.94 1.20
N TYR A 272 15.63 -19.24 2.30
CA TYR A 272 15.63 -17.78 2.37
C TYR A 272 16.75 -17.27 3.31
N ALA A 273 17.18 -16.02 3.11
CA ALA A 273 18.22 -15.43 3.94
C ALA A 273 17.69 -15.10 5.34
N ALA A 274 18.43 -15.49 6.36
CA ALA A 274 18.13 -15.22 7.76
C ALA A 274 19.38 -14.71 8.48
N SER A 275 19.23 -13.87 9.51
CA SER A 275 20.31 -13.48 10.41
C SER A 275 20.52 -14.52 11.53
N GLU A 276 21.64 -14.43 12.27
CA GLU A 276 21.93 -15.36 13.38
C GLU A 276 20.92 -15.24 14.53
N ASP A 277 20.33 -14.04 14.69
CA ASP A 277 19.36 -13.72 15.74
C ASP A 277 17.89 -13.87 15.27
N ASP A 278 17.69 -14.33 14.02
CA ASP A 278 16.36 -14.42 13.40
C ASP A 278 15.68 -15.74 13.75
N ASP A 279 14.58 -15.68 14.48
CA ASP A 279 13.79 -16.83 14.95
C ASP A 279 12.54 -17.07 14.07
N GLU A 280 12.55 -16.61 12.79
CA GLU A 280 11.39 -16.73 11.90
C GLU A 280 10.98 -18.18 11.63
N GLY A 281 11.89 -19.13 11.75
CA GLY A 281 11.64 -20.54 11.56
C GLY A 281 11.36 -20.93 10.11
N THR A 282 10.76 -22.10 9.91
CA THR A 282 10.36 -22.61 8.59
C THR A 282 8.98 -22.09 8.21
N TYR A 283 8.82 -21.73 6.93
CA TYR A 283 7.52 -21.43 6.33
C TYR A 283 7.01 -22.66 5.59
N PHE A 284 5.70 -22.92 5.68
CA PHE A 284 5.02 -23.86 4.82
C PHE A 284 3.86 -23.15 4.11
N THR A 285 3.68 -23.44 2.83
CA THR A 285 2.49 -23.04 2.08
C THR A 285 1.83 -24.29 1.46
N TRP A 286 0.53 -24.40 1.65
CA TRP A 286 -0.33 -25.32 0.93
C TRP A 286 -1.24 -24.50 0.01
N SER A 287 -1.19 -24.77 -1.30
CA SER A 287 -1.93 -24.00 -2.29
C SER A 287 -2.65 -24.91 -3.29
N LYS A 288 -3.86 -24.53 -3.67
CA LYS A 288 -4.70 -25.23 -4.66
C LYS A 288 -5.26 -24.23 -5.67
N VAL A 289 -5.20 -24.56 -6.95
CA VAL A 289 -5.96 -23.85 -7.99
C VAL A 289 -7.42 -24.27 -7.90
N VAL A 290 -8.32 -23.32 -7.67
CA VAL A 290 -9.70 -23.64 -7.25
C VAL A 290 -10.78 -23.19 -8.24
N SER A 291 -10.47 -22.25 -9.12
CA SER A 291 -11.46 -21.65 -10.01
C SER A 291 -10.84 -21.19 -11.34
N ASN A 292 -11.67 -20.55 -12.14
CA ASN A 292 -11.32 -19.70 -13.27
C ASN A 292 -11.92 -18.32 -13.02
N ALA A 293 -11.21 -17.26 -13.31
CA ALA A 293 -11.65 -15.88 -13.10
C ALA A 293 -12.97 -15.53 -13.81
N LEU A 294 -13.35 -16.30 -14.84
CA LEU A 294 -14.62 -16.17 -15.56
C LEU A 294 -15.80 -16.92 -14.90
N ASP A 295 -15.58 -17.63 -13.80
CA ASP A 295 -16.64 -18.30 -12.99
C ASP A 295 -16.98 -17.39 -11.80
N LEU A 296 -17.83 -16.39 -12.02
CA LEU A 296 -18.20 -15.37 -11.04
C LEU A 296 -18.72 -15.98 -9.73
N GLU A 297 -19.50 -17.04 -9.80
CA GLU A 297 -20.09 -17.65 -8.62
C GLU A 297 -19.01 -18.26 -7.72
N LYS A 298 -18.07 -19.04 -8.28
CA LYS A 298 -16.96 -19.58 -7.52
C LYS A 298 -15.98 -18.50 -7.06
N TYR A 299 -15.74 -17.49 -7.90
CA TYR A 299 -14.90 -16.36 -7.55
C TYR A 299 -15.37 -15.67 -6.27
N LEU A 300 -16.66 -15.31 -6.19
CA LEU A 300 -17.26 -14.72 -4.99
C LEU A 300 -17.35 -15.72 -3.83
N ALA A 301 -17.66 -16.99 -4.11
CA ALA A 301 -17.75 -18.03 -3.07
C ALA A 301 -16.40 -18.27 -2.38
N PHE A 302 -15.27 -18.21 -3.10
CA PHE A 302 -13.96 -18.35 -2.50
C PHE A 302 -13.53 -17.14 -1.68
N GLN A 303 -13.97 -15.93 -2.02
CA GLN A 303 -13.80 -14.73 -1.15
C GLN A 303 -14.57 -14.90 0.18
N VAL A 304 -15.75 -15.52 0.16
CA VAL A 304 -16.47 -15.89 1.38
C VAL A 304 -15.77 -17.01 2.15
N LEU A 305 -15.25 -18.04 1.46
CA LEU A 305 -14.51 -19.14 2.09
C LEU A 305 -13.20 -18.68 2.71
N GLU A 306 -12.51 -17.70 2.13
CA GLU A 306 -11.34 -17.05 2.73
C GLU A 306 -11.66 -16.55 4.13
N TYR A 307 -12.69 -15.73 4.25
CA TYR A 307 -13.16 -15.24 5.54
C TYR A 307 -13.46 -16.38 6.52
N VAL A 308 -14.27 -17.37 6.11
CA VAL A 308 -14.75 -18.45 6.99
C VAL A 308 -13.63 -19.39 7.43
N LEU A 309 -12.65 -19.65 6.56
CA LEU A 309 -11.60 -20.63 6.80
C LEU A 309 -10.33 -20.07 7.43
N LEU A 310 -10.03 -18.77 7.16
CA LEU A 310 -8.74 -18.16 7.52
C LEU A 310 -8.85 -16.84 8.27
N ASP A 311 -9.70 -15.87 7.83
CA ASP A 311 -9.64 -14.50 8.32
C ASP A 311 -10.40 -14.28 9.62
N ALA A 312 -11.54 -14.97 9.77
CA ALA A 312 -12.34 -14.84 10.98
C ALA A 312 -11.54 -15.26 12.22
N PRO A 313 -11.62 -14.51 13.35
CA PRO A 313 -11.00 -14.97 14.60
C PRO A 313 -11.42 -16.39 14.97
N GLY A 314 -10.44 -17.27 15.14
CA GLY A 314 -10.68 -18.70 15.38
C GLY A 314 -11.17 -19.47 14.16
N ALA A 315 -10.93 -18.95 12.98
CA ALA A 315 -11.17 -19.66 11.73
C ALA A 315 -10.57 -21.08 11.76
N PRO A 316 -11.29 -22.08 11.26
CA PRO A 316 -10.99 -23.47 11.56
C PRO A 316 -9.61 -23.93 11.08
N LEU A 317 -9.10 -23.48 9.95
CA LEU A 317 -7.76 -23.84 9.48
C LEU A 317 -6.69 -23.18 10.35
N LYS A 318 -6.84 -21.90 10.64
CA LYS A 318 -5.93 -21.15 11.51
C LYS A 318 -5.85 -21.76 12.90
N GLN A 319 -7.00 -22.02 13.52
CA GLN A 319 -7.07 -22.60 14.86
C GLN A 319 -6.51 -24.02 14.92
N ALA A 320 -6.79 -24.87 13.93
CA ALA A 320 -6.29 -26.23 13.90
C ALA A 320 -4.76 -26.30 13.83
N LEU A 321 -4.13 -25.42 13.04
CA LEU A 321 -2.68 -25.34 12.92
C LEU A 321 -2.03 -24.81 14.21
N LEU A 322 -2.61 -23.78 14.84
CA LEU A 322 -2.17 -23.27 16.14
C LEU A 322 -2.30 -24.32 17.24
N ASP A 323 -3.41 -25.04 17.30
CA ASP A 323 -3.63 -26.11 18.29
C ASP A 323 -2.68 -27.30 18.10
N ALA A 324 -2.25 -27.57 16.88
CA ALA A 324 -1.23 -28.57 16.57
C ALA A 324 0.20 -28.07 16.83
N GLY A 325 0.38 -26.81 17.24
CA GLY A 325 1.69 -26.20 17.47
C GLY A 325 2.53 -26.07 16.20
N ILE A 326 1.88 -25.79 15.06
CA ILE A 326 2.52 -25.63 13.76
C ILE A 326 2.55 -24.13 13.43
N GLY A 327 3.73 -23.53 13.62
CA GLY A 327 3.92 -22.10 13.41
C GLY A 327 3.33 -21.21 14.52
N VAL A 328 3.60 -19.96 14.39
CA VAL A 328 3.14 -18.89 15.31
C VAL A 328 2.24 -17.87 14.62
N ASP A 329 2.32 -17.77 13.30
CA ASP A 329 1.44 -16.94 12.46
C ASP A 329 0.93 -17.79 11.29
N ILE A 330 -0.38 -17.75 11.05
CA ILE A 330 -1.06 -18.45 9.97
C ILE A 330 -1.87 -17.43 9.18
N TYR A 331 -1.64 -17.42 7.88
CA TYR A 331 -2.28 -16.52 6.93
C TYR A 331 -2.43 -17.21 5.57
N GLY A 332 -2.98 -16.52 4.62
CA GLY A 332 -3.23 -16.99 3.26
C GLY A 332 -4.48 -16.33 2.74
N GLY A 333 -5.06 -16.86 1.69
CA GLY A 333 -6.26 -16.29 1.12
C GLY A 333 -6.60 -16.83 -0.25
N PHE A 334 -7.46 -16.12 -0.92
CA PHE A 334 -7.86 -16.37 -2.30
C PHE A 334 -7.10 -15.43 -3.24
N GLU A 335 -6.11 -15.98 -3.96
CA GLU A 335 -5.28 -15.25 -4.93
C GLU A 335 -6.04 -15.13 -6.25
N ASP A 336 -6.66 -13.98 -6.53
CA ASP A 336 -7.69 -13.80 -7.55
C ASP A 336 -7.30 -12.96 -8.78
N GLY A 337 -6.21 -12.19 -8.76
CA GLY A 337 -5.79 -11.30 -9.85
C GLY A 337 -5.23 -11.98 -11.11
N ILE A 338 -5.50 -13.28 -11.33
CA ILE A 338 -5.00 -14.11 -12.44
C ILE A 338 -6.10 -15.00 -13.04
N LEU A 339 -5.87 -15.54 -14.25
CA LEU A 339 -6.87 -16.35 -14.98
C LEU A 339 -7.37 -17.58 -14.18
N GLN A 340 -6.50 -18.22 -13.44
CA GLN A 340 -6.84 -19.39 -12.63
C GLN A 340 -6.52 -19.13 -11.15
N PRO A 341 -7.45 -18.53 -10.39
CA PRO A 341 -7.28 -18.26 -8.97
C PRO A 341 -6.90 -19.46 -8.12
N SER A 342 -6.10 -19.21 -7.07
CA SER A 342 -5.71 -20.22 -6.09
C SER A 342 -6.17 -19.86 -4.68
N PHE A 343 -6.32 -20.89 -3.83
CA PHE A 343 -6.55 -20.75 -2.40
C PHE A 343 -5.33 -21.26 -1.66
N GLU A 344 -4.80 -20.42 -0.76
CA GLU A 344 -3.53 -20.65 -0.09
C GLU A 344 -3.65 -20.63 1.42
N VAL A 345 -2.84 -21.47 2.09
CA VAL A 345 -2.67 -21.46 3.55
C VAL A 345 -1.18 -21.49 3.84
N THR A 346 -0.68 -20.45 4.49
CA THR A 346 0.73 -20.32 4.86
C THR A 346 0.89 -20.27 6.37
N THR A 347 1.92 -20.93 6.88
CA THR A 347 2.35 -20.82 8.28
C THR A 347 3.80 -20.37 8.37
N LYS A 348 4.09 -19.53 9.35
CA LYS A 348 5.41 -19.02 9.68
C LYS A 348 5.81 -19.49 11.09
N GLY A 349 7.12 -19.67 11.33
CA GLY A 349 7.64 -20.07 12.63
C GLY A 349 7.46 -21.54 12.96
N ALA A 350 7.32 -22.40 11.93
CA ALA A 350 7.24 -23.86 12.09
C ALA A 350 8.64 -24.50 12.17
N ARG A 351 8.70 -25.77 12.55
CA ARG A 351 9.90 -26.60 12.44
C ARG A 351 9.87 -27.45 11.18
N GLN A 352 10.99 -27.63 10.52
CA GLN A 352 11.12 -28.30 9.24
C GLN A 352 10.46 -29.71 9.23
N GLU A 353 10.51 -30.42 10.35
CA GLU A 353 9.96 -31.79 10.49
C GLU A 353 8.43 -31.81 10.55
N GLN A 354 7.77 -30.65 10.70
CA GLN A 354 6.30 -30.57 10.84
C GLN A 354 5.57 -30.54 9.49
N ARG A 355 6.26 -30.60 8.35
CA ARG A 355 5.65 -30.48 7.02
C ARG A 355 4.50 -31.48 6.79
N GLU A 356 4.70 -32.75 7.11
CA GLU A 356 3.66 -33.77 6.92
C GLU A 356 2.46 -33.49 7.82
N VAL A 357 2.71 -33.12 9.09
CA VAL A 357 1.65 -32.79 10.06
C VAL A 357 0.88 -31.55 9.62
N PHE A 358 1.57 -30.56 9.03
CA PHE A 358 0.93 -29.35 8.45
C PHE A 358 -0.10 -29.72 7.37
N VAL A 359 0.30 -30.52 6.38
CA VAL A 359 -0.61 -30.96 5.30
C VAL A 359 -1.76 -31.81 5.86
N GLU A 360 -1.46 -32.80 6.74
CA GLU A 360 -2.47 -33.64 7.35
C GLU A 360 -3.49 -32.86 8.18
N THR A 361 -3.04 -31.82 8.91
CA THR A 361 -3.92 -30.96 9.71
C THR A 361 -4.89 -30.17 8.82
N ILE A 362 -4.39 -29.55 7.75
CA ILE A 362 -5.24 -28.83 6.78
C ILE A 362 -6.27 -29.79 6.17
N GLU A 363 -5.81 -30.92 5.60
CA GLU A 363 -6.71 -31.85 4.91
C GLU A 363 -7.72 -32.52 5.85
N ALA A 364 -7.33 -32.84 7.08
CA ALA A 364 -8.25 -33.40 8.07
C ALA A 364 -9.31 -32.37 8.49
N THR A 365 -8.91 -31.13 8.66
CA THR A 365 -9.82 -30.02 9.00
C THR A 365 -10.82 -29.79 7.86
N LEU A 366 -10.35 -29.70 6.62
CA LEU A 366 -11.22 -29.51 5.45
C LEU A 366 -12.20 -30.69 5.27
N ARG A 367 -11.73 -31.96 5.44
CA ARG A 367 -12.62 -33.15 5.40
C ARG A 367 -13.69 -33.07 6.46
N LYS A 368 -13.31 -32.73 7.69
CA LYS A 368 -14.26 -32.54 8.80
C LYS A 368 -15.33 -31.49 8.46
N LEU A 369 -14.93 -30.34 7.94
CA LEU A 369 -15.86 -29.26 7.56
C LEU A 369 -16.78 -29.68 6.40
N ALA A 370 -16.26 -30.41 5.41
CA ALA A 370 -17.06 -30.91 4.31
C ALA A 370 -18.09 -31.98 4.75
N GLU A 371 -17.81 -32.79 5.80
CA GLU A 371 -18.67 -33.86 6.32
C GLU A 371 -19.64 -33.36 7.39
N GLU A 372 -19.18 -32.53 8.35
CA GLU A 372 -19.98 -32.05 9.48
C GLU A 372 -20.75 -30.76 9.17
N GLY A 373 -20.34 -30.03 8.13
CA GLY A 373 -20.91 -28.75 7.69
C GLY A 373 -20.18 -27.52 8.27
N LEU A 374 -20.28 -26.42 7.56
CA LEU A 374 -19.83 -25.11 8.00
C LEU A 374 -20.86 -24.47 8.95
N GLN A 375 -20.39 -23.62 9.84
CA GLN A 375 -21.29 -22.82 10.67
C GLN A 375 -22.05 -21.80 9.79
N LYS A 376 -23.37 -21.95 9.69
CA LYS A 376 -24.20 -21.06 8.85
C LYS A 376 -24.07 -19.59 9.23
N ARG A 377 -23.81 -19.29 10.50
CA ARG A 377 -23.61 -17.94 11.00
C ARG A 377 -22.33 -17.34 10.40
N SER A 378 -21.21 -18.06 10.40
CA SER A 378 -19.95 -17.60 9.82
C SER A 378 -20.04 -17.42 8.31
N LEU A 379 -20.80 -18.31 7.61
CA LEU A 379 -21.09 -18.09 6.19
C LEU A 379 -21.88 -16.80 5.95
N LEU A 380 -22.91 -16.53 6.78
CA LEU A 380 -23.71 -15.31 6.68
C LEU A 380 -22.84 -14.08 6.97
N ALA A 381 -21.95 -14.15 7.96
CA ALA A 381 -21.00 -13.08 8.28
C ALA A 381 -20.08 -12.77 7.09
N GLY A 382 -19.50 -13.79 6.47
CA GLY A 382 -18.66 -13.65 5.28
C GLY A 382 -19.41 -13.04 4.09
N LEU A 383 -20.62 -13.55 3.81
CA LEU A 383 -21.48 -13.00 2.76
C LEU A 383 -21.84 -11.53 3.01
N ASN A 384 -22.22 -11.17 4.22
CA ASN A 384 -22.59 -9.80 4.56
C ASN A 384 -21.38 -8.85 4.52
N SER A 385 -20.21 -9.29 4.99
CA SER A 385 -18.98 -8.52 4.91
C SER A 385 -18.61 -8.21 3.46
N LEU A 386 -18.64 -9.23 2.58
CA LEU A 386 -18.41 -9.06 1.14
C LEU A 386 -19.43 -8.10 0.52
N GLN A 387 -20.73 -8.32 0.79
CA GLN A 387 -21.79 -7.47 0.25
C GLN A 387 -21.68 -6.01 0.73
N PHE A 388 -21.32 -5.79 2.01
CA PHE A 388 -21.12 -4.46 2.55
C PHE A 388 -19.97 -3.74 1.82
N ARG A 389 -18.83 -4.41 1.64
CA ARG A 389 -17.67 -3.89 0.90
C ARG A 389 -18.04 -3.48 -0.52
N LEU A 390 -18.77 -4.34 -1.25
CA LEU A 390 -19.22 -4.06 -2.62
C LEU A 390 -20.18 -2.86 -2.68
N LYS A 391 -21.11 -2.73 -1.73
CA LYS A 391 -22.09 -1.62 -1.68
C LYS A 391 -21.49 -0.30 -1.22
N GLU A 392 -20.60 -0.32 -0.24
CA GLU A 392 -19.93 0.89 0.27
C GLU A 392 -19.03 1.51 -0.81
N GLY A 393 -18.24 0.67 -1.50
CA GLY A 393 -17.28 1.10 -2.51
C GLY A 393 -16.29 2.12 -1.95
N ASP A 394 -15.86 1.92 -0.70
CA ASP A 394 -14.85 2.74 -0.04
C ASP A 394 -13.46 2.09 -0.20
N PHE A 395 -12.61 2.70 -0.97
CA PHE A 395 -11.24 2.26 -1.25
C PHE A 395 -10.20 3.18 -0.59
N GLY A 396 -10.58 3.89 0.47
CA GLY A 396 -9.72 4.81 1.19
C GLY A 396 -9.29 6.00 0.33
N ARG A 397 -8.00 6.14 0.08
CA ARG A 397 -7.45 7.21 -0.77
C ARG A 397 -7.36 6.85 -2.26
N TRP A 398 -7.64 5.62 -2.64
CA TRP A 398 -7.62 5.19 -4.04
C TRP A 398 -8.86 5.71 -4.77
N PRO A 399 -8.70 6.26 -6.00
CA PRO A 399 -9.86 6.67 -6.79
C PRO A 399 -10.82 5.50 -7.02
N LYS A 400 -12.09 5.70 -6.74
CA LYS A 400 -13.11 4.66 -6.88
C LYS A 400 -13.17 4.08 -8.29
N GLY A 401 -13.12 4.95 -9.31
CA GLY A 401 -13.11 4.53 -10.70
C GLY A 401 -11.87 3.71 -11.07
N LEU A 402 -10.71 3.95 -10.43
CA LEU A 402 -9.52 3.12 -10.62
C LEU A 402 -9.76 1.70 -10.13
N MET A 403 -10.32 1.54 -8.93
CA MET A 403 -10.56 0.21 -8.35
C MET A 403 -11.55 -0.60 -9.19
N TYR A 404 -12.64 0.01 -9.63
CA TYR A 404 -13.54 -0.63 -10.58
C TYR A 404 -12.87 -0.99 -11.90
N GLY A 405 -11.93 -0.16 -12.36
CA GLY A 405 -11.11 -0.49 -13.51
C GLY A 405 -10.23 -1.71 -13.29
N LEU A 406 -9.63 -1.86 -12.11
CA LEU A 406 -8.82 -3.05 -11.77
C LEU A 406 -9.69 -4.31 -11.75
N ASP A 407 -10.82 -4.28 -11.04
CA ASP A 407 -11.78 -5.40 -11.00
C ASP A 407 -12.24 -5.80 -12.42
N LEU A 408 -12.55 -4.81 -13.26
CA LEU A 408 -12.90 -5.02 -14.67
C LEU A 408 -11.85 -5.84 -15.42
N PHE A 409 -10.57 -5.53 -15.22
CA PHE A 409 -9.49 -6.20 -15.94
C PHE A 409 -9.31 -7.67 -15.54
N ASP A 410 -9.68 -8.06 -14.34
CA ASP A 410 -9.56 -9.44 -13.86
C ASP A 410 -10.54 -10.42 -14.54
N SER A 411 -11.44 -9.92 -15.37
CA SER A 411 -12.28 -10.74 -16.27
C SER A 411 -12.13 -10.37 -17.75
N TRP A 412 -12.17 -9.06 -18.05
CA TRP A 412 -12.14 -8.56 -19.44
C TRP A 412 -10.84 -8.92 -20.19
N LEU A 413 -9.73 -9.01 -19.49
CA LEU A 413 -8.45 -9.40 -20.06
C LEU A 413 -8.48 -10.82 -20.69
N TYR A 414 -9.30 -11.71 -20.16
CA TYR A 414 -9.35 -13.11 -20.55
C TYR A 414 -10.47 -13.43 -21.54
N ASP A 415 -11.57 -12.67 -21.52
CA ASP A 415 -12.65 -12.77 -22.49
C ASP A 415 -13.22 -11.37 -22.81
N ASP A 416 -13.18 -10.98 -24.09
CA ASP A 416 -13.75 -9.70 -24.56
C ASP A 416 -15.23 -9.52 -24.19
N LYS A 417 -15.97 -10.62 -23.92
CA LYS A 417 -17.39 -10.60 -23.53
C LYS A 417 -17.62 -10.52 -22.04
N ALA A 418 -16.59 -10.67 -21.23
CA ALA A 418 -16.69 -10.72 -19.78
C ALA A 418 -16.41 -9.35 -19.13
N ALA A 419 -16.48 -8.25 -19.88
CA ALA A 419 -16.16 -6.92 -19.38
C ALA A 419 -17.06 -6.44 -18.23
N PHE A 420 -18.32 -6.85 -18.18
CA PHE A 420 -19.25 -6.49 -17.10
C PHE A 420 -19.24 -7.48 -15.93
N LEU A 421 -18.59 -8.65 -16.08
CA LEU A 421 -18.75 -9.80 -15.19
C LEU A 421 -18.49 -9.48 -13.71
N LEU A 422 -17.37 -8.82 -13.40
CA LEU A 422 -16.98 -8.48 -12.03
C LEU A 422 -17.52 -7.13 -11.55
N LEU A 423 -18.21 -6.38 -12.42
CA LEU A 423 -18.89 -5.13 -12.07
C LEU A 423 -20.36 -5.33 -11.69
N GLU A 424 -20.97 -6.47 -12.06
CA GLU A 424 -22.37 -6.83 -11.81
C GLU A 424 -22.43 -8.11 -10.97
N THR A 425 -22.28 -7.95 -9.66
CA THR A 425 -22.11 -9.07 -8.72
C THR A 425 -23.36 -9.39 -7.91
N GLN A 426 -24.38 -8.48 -7.90
CA GLN A 426 -25.54 -8.59 -6.99
C GLN A 426 -26.35 -9.86 -7.19
N ASP A 427 -26.64 -10.24 -8.44
CA ASP A 427 -27.43 -11.44 -8.73
C ASP A 427 -26.70 -12.71 -8.28
N ALA A 428 -25.38 -12.77 -8.46
CA ALA A 428 -24.56 -13.89 -7.99
C ALA A 428 -24.50 -13.93 -6.44
N MET A 429 -24.39 -12.77 -5.78
CA MET A 429 -24.48 -12.68 -4.33
C MET A 429 -25.83 -13.19 -3.80
N ASP A 430 -26.94 -12.78 -4.42
CA ASP A 430 -28.27 -13.23 -4.02
C ASP A 430 -28.44 -14.77 -4.17
N GLU A 431 -27.81 -15.37 -5.19
CA GLU A 431 -27.77 -16.83 -5.34
C GLU A 431 -26.86 -17.50 -4.28
N LEU A 432 -25.74 -16.89 -3.93
CA LEU A 432 -24.86 -17.41 -2.87
C LEU A 432 -25.56 -17.42 -1.50
N TYR A 433 -26.35 -16.37 -1.18
CA TYR A 433 -27.18 -16.37 0.04
C TYR A 433 -28.15 -17.56 0.07
N LYS A 434 -28.83 -17.87 -1.04
CA LYS A 434 -29.73 -19.04 -1.13
C LYS A 434 -28.96 -20.35 -1.00
N LYS A 435 -27.80 -20.45 -1.61
CA LYS A 435 -26.94 -21.65 -1.59
C LYS A 435 -26.31 -21.89 -0.22
N ALA A 436 -26.07 -20.85 0.57
CA ALA A 436 -25.59 -20.96 1.95
C ALA A 436 -26.60 -21.65 2.89
N GLU A 437 -27.88 -21.70 2.55
CA GLU A 437 -28.87 -22.49 3.27
C GLU A 437 -28.67 -24.00 3.08
N GLY A 438 -28.04 -24.41 1.98
CA GLY A 438 -27.76 -25.83 1.63
C GLY A 438 -26.33 -26.25 2.02
N SER A 439 -25.73 -27.08 1.18
CA SER A 439 -24.37 -27.65 1.34
C SER A 439 -23.43 -27.26 0.20
N TYR A 440 -23.66 -26.13 -0.43
CA TYR A 440 -22.88 -25.69 -1.60
C TYR A 440 -21.43 -25.41 -1.24
N PHE A 441 -21.18 -24.69 -0.15
CA PHE A 441 -19.83 -24.34 0.29
C PHE A 441 -19.02 -25.56 0.74
N GLU A 442 -19.68 -26.53 1.40
CA GLU A 442 -19.08 -27.82 1.74
C GLU A 442 -18.72 -28.64 0.50
N GLN A 443 -19.56 -28.59 -0.55
CA GLN A 443 -19.24 -29.22 -1.84
C GLN A 443 -18.05 -28.56 -2.51
N LEU A 444 -17.93 -27.22 -2.49
CA LEU A 444 -16.76 -26.51 -3.00
C LEU A 444 -15.49 -26.90 -2.25
N ILE A 445 -15.53 -27.00 -0.92
CA ILE A 445 -14.40 -27.48 -0.13
C ILE A 445 -13.99 -28.87 -0.59
N LYS A 446 -14.97 -29.77 -0.74
CA LYS A 446 -14.70 -31.14 -1.18
C LYS A 446 -14.11 -31.19 -2.59
N GLU A 447 -14.75 -30.57 -3.56
CA GLU A 447 -14.38 -30.67 -4.98
C GLU A 447 -13.09 -29.90 -5.28
N CYS A 448 -12.93 -28.68 -4.74
CA CYS A 448 -11.84 -27.76 -5.10
C CYS A 448 -10.62 -27.86 -4.18
N LEU A 449 -10.81 -28.23 -2.91
CA LEU A 449 -9.72 -28.28 -1.93
C LEU A 449 -9.29 -29.69 -1.56
N ILE A 450 -10.21 -30.66 -1.43
CA ILE A 450 -9.89 -32.04 -1.01
C ILE A 450 -9.63 -32.94 -2.20
N ASP A 451 -10.60 -33.08 -3.10
CA ASP A 451 -10.54 -34.03 -4.23
C ASP A 451 -9.71 -33.51 -5.41
N ASN A 452 -9.21 -32.32 -5.30
CA ASN A 452 -8.39 -31.62 -6.31
C ASN A 452 -6.89 -31.89 -6.08
N SER A 453 -6.21 -32.44 -7.09
CA SER A 453 -4.75 -32.65 -7.07
C SER A 453 -3.94 -31.48 -7.68
N PHE A 454 -4.61 -30.45 -8.21
CA PHE A 454 -3.96 -29.30 -8.82
C PHE A 454 -3.50 -28.33 -7.73
N GLY A 455 -2.33 -28.56 -7.20
CA GLY A 455 -1.79 -27.77 -6.09
C GLY A 455 -0.31 -28.01 -5.83
N VAL A 456 0.20 -27.24 -4.87
CA VAL A 456 1.62 -27.24 -4.44
C VAL A 456 1.68 -27.23 -2.92
N VAL A 457 2.64 -27.98 -2.36
CA VAL A 457 3.12 -27.82 -0.99
C VAL A 457 4.55 -27.26 -1.06
N ALA A 458 4.77 -26.08 -0.50
CA ALA A 458 6.06 -25.42 -0.47
C ALA A 458 6.63 -25.38 0.94
N MET A 459 7.95 -25.45 1.05
CA MET A 459 8.69 -25.28 2.29
C MET A 459 9.85 -24.29 2.06
N ALA A 460 9.90 -23.20 2.83
CA ALA A 460 11.04 -22.30 2.86
C ALA A 460 11.76 -22.41 4.20
N VAL A 461 13.08 -22.68 4.14
CA VAL A 461 13.92 -22.93 5.31
C VAL A 461 14.90 -21.77 5.49
N PRO A 462 15.04 -21.21 6.71
CA PRO A 462 16.00 -20.15 6.96
C PRO A 462 17.44 -20.66 6.78
N LYS A 463 18.29 -19.85 6.13
CA LYS A 463 19.70 -20.11 5.96
C LYS A 463 20.52 -18.86 6.30
N VAL A 464 21.22 -18.92 7.41
CA VAL A 464 22.12 -17.84 7.84
C VAL A 464 23.24 -17.64 6.82
N GLY A 465 23.50 -16.38 6.46
CA GLY A 465 24.54 -15.97 5.53
C GLY A 465 24.25 -16.25 4.04
N LEU A 466 23.00 -16.58 3.67
CA LEU A 466 22.62 -16.85 2.28
C LEU A 466 22.76 -15.60 1.40
N ASP A 467 22.43 -14.44 1.93
CA ASP A 467 22.59 -13.14 1.27
C ASP A 467 24.08 -12.84 0.95
N ALA A 468 24.96 -13.01 1.93
CA ALA A 468 26.41 -12.86 1.73
C ALA A 468 26.95 -13.89 0.71
N GLU A 469 26.47 -15.13 0.75
CA GLU A 469 26.84 -16.16 -0.23
C GLU A 469 26.40 -15.78 -1.65
N ASN A 470 25.20 -15.19 -1.80
CA ASN A 470 24.69 -14.73 -3.09
C ASN A 470 25.43 -13.49 -3.61
N GLU A 471 25.77 -12.56 -2.72
CA GLU A 471 26.62 -11.40 -3.04
C GLU A 471 28.02 -11.85 -3.51
N GLU A 472 28.64 -12.79 -2.80
CA GLU A 472 29.96 -13.33 -3.18
C GLU A 472 29.92 -14.07 -4.52
N LYS A 473 28.87 -14.85 -4.79
CA LYS A 473 28.66 -15.51 -6.09
C LYS A 473 28.57 -14.47 -7.23
N THR A 474 27.83 -13.39 -7.01
CA THR A 474 27.69 -12.33 -8.00
C THR A 474 29.02 -11.59 -8.21
N ALA A 475 29.71 -11.25 -7.14
CA ALA A 475 31.02 -10.62 -7.20
C ALA A 475 32.07 -11.51 -7.92
N GLU A 476 32.06 -12.83 -7.63
CA GLU A 476 32.91 -13.79 -8.33
C GLU A 476 32.59 -13.90 -9.83
N LYS A 477 31.28 -14.00 -10.19
CA LYS A 477 30.82 -13.98 -11.60
C LYS A 477 31.35 -12.74 -12.32
N LEU A 478 31.23 -11.57 -11.70
CA LEU A 478 31.68 -10.29 -12.27
C LEU A 478 33.22 -10.20 -12.34
N ARG A 479 33.96 -10.72 -11.35
CA ARG A 479 35.41 -10.78 -11.37
C ARG A 479 35.90 -11.66 -12.50
N VAL A 480 35.36 -12.88 -12.63
CA VAL A 480 35.71 -13.81 -13.71
C VAL A 480 35.39 -13.18 -15.08
N TYR A 481 34.27 -12.51 -15.20
CA TYR A 481 33.92 -11.79 -16.43
C TYR A 481 34.91 -10.67 -16.72
N LYS A 482 35.20 -9.81 -15.74
CA LYS A 482 36.22 -8.73 -15.88
C LYS A 482 37.61 -9.26 -16.29
N ASP A 483 38.06 -10.36 -15.66
CA ASP A 483 39.34 -11.00 -15.99
C ASP A 483 39.38 -11.57 -17.43
N SER A 484 38.25 -11.84 -18.02
CA SER A 484 38.12 -12.31 -19.42
C SER A 484 38.14 -11.19 -20.46
N LEU A 485 37.93 -9.93 -20.03
CA LEU A 485 37.90 -8.77 -20.91
C LEU A 485 39.26 -8.28 -21.32
N SER A 486 39.39 -7.79 -22.54
CA SER A 486 40.54 -7.03 -23.01
C SER A 486 40.61 -5.67 -22.32
N LYS A 487 41.77 -5.02 -22.39
CA LYS A 487 41.98 -3.66 -21.87
C LYS A 487 41.03 -2.66 -22.55
N GLU A 488 40.82 -2.83 -23.84
CA GLU A 488 39.94 -2.00 -24.66
C GLU A 488 38.47 -2.14 -24.21
N GLU A 489 38.01 -3.35 -23.91
CA GLU A 489 36.65 -3.61 -23.39
C GLU A 489 36.47 -3.04 -21.97
N ILE A 490 37.48 -3.13 -21.10
CA ILE A 490 37.47 -2.50 -19.77
C ILE A 490 37.39 -0.96 -19.91
N GLU A 491 38.22 -0.36 -20.76
CA GLU A 491 38.17 1.08 -21.02
C GLU A 491 36.81 1.53 -21.60
N GLU A 492 36.19 0.67 -22.42
CA GLU A 492 34.85 0.88 -22.97
C GLU A 492 33.80 0.93 -21.85
N ILE A 493 33.80 -0.04 -20.92
CA ILE A 493 32.84 -0.05 -19.79
C ILE A 493 33.02 1.21 -18.91
N VAL A 494 34.25 1.59 -18.57
CA VAL A 494 34.52 2.80 -17.79
C VAL A 494 34.05 4.06 -18.52
N ARG A 495 34.30 4.15 -19.83
CA ARG A 495 33.81 5.27 -20.63
C ARG A 495 32.29 5.31 -20.64
N HIS A 496 31.66 4.17 -20.86
CA HIS A 496 30.22 4.03 -20.90
C HIS A 496 29.55 4.39 -19.57
N THR A 497 30.12 3.92 -18.46
CA THR A 497 29.70 4.34 -17.11
C THR A 497 29.72 5.85 -16.95
N LYS A 498 30.80 6.50 -17.41
CA LYS A 498 30.90 7.96 -17.35
C LYS A 498 29.86 8.66 -18.23
N GLU A 499 29.67 8.20 -19.46
CA GLU A 499 28.68 8.75 -20.39
C GLU A 499 27.24 8.58 -19.88
N LEU A 500 26.94 7.47 -19.21
CA LEU A 500 25.64 7.26 -18.57
C LEU A 500 25.43 8.20 -17.38
N LYS A 501 26.43 8.36 -16.51
CA LYS A 501 26.39 9.32 -15.42
C LYS A 501 26.22 10.76 -15.93
N GLU A 502 26.94 11.14 -16.99
CA GLU A 502 26.76 12.46 -17.64
C GLU A 502 25.36 12.62 -18.23
N TYR A 503 24.81 11.57 -18.84
CA TYR A 503 23.42 11.56 -19.31
C TYR A 503 22.44 11.78 -18.15
N GLN A 504 22.56 11.04 -17.08
CA GLN A 504 21.72 11.16 -15.88
C GLN A 504 21.82 12.57 -15.25
N GLU A 505 23.00 13.17 -15.25
CA GLU A 505 23.24 14.50 -14.67
C GLU A 505 22.76 15.66 -15.53
N THR A 506 22.70 15.49 -16.84
CA THR A 506 22.28 16.54 -17.75
C THR A 506 20.77 16.76 -17.66
N PRO A 507 20.27 17.92 -17.19
CA PRO A 507 18.84 18.19 -17.11
C PRO A 507 18.24 18.31 -18.52
N SER A 508 16.94 18.07 -18.64
CA SER A 508 16.21 18.43 -19.86
C SER A 508 16.31 19.92 -20.16
N THR A 509 16.39 20.26 -21.42
CA THR A 509 16.45 21.64 -21.88
C THR A 509 15.15 22.38 -21.59
N LYS A 510 15.21 23.70 -21.58
CA LYS A 510 14.00 24.51 -21.40
C LYS A 510 12.97 24.26 -22.50
N GLU A 511 13.44 24.12 -23.73
CA GLU A 511 12.59 23.83 -24.90
C GLU A 511 11.89 22.48 -24.76
N GLU A 512 12.57 21.46 -24.26
CA GLU A 512 11.95 20.14 -23.96
C GLU A 512 10.92 20.26 -22.84
N LEU A 513 11.26 20.90 -21.73
CA LEU A 513 10.35 21.11 -20.60
C LEU A 513 9.09 21.92 -20.98
N GLU A 514 9.20 22.83 -21.96
CA GLU A 514 8.08 23.61 -22.47
C GLU A 514 7.08 22.78 -23.28
N THR A 515 7.46 21.59 -23.75
CA THR A 515 6.54 20.67 -24.45
C THR A 515 5.49 20.07 -23.52
N ILE A 516 5.80 19.87 -22.23
CA ILE A 516 4.87 19.31 -21.25
C ILE A 516 3.69 20.27 -21.04
N PRO A 517 2.45 19.80 -21.29
CA PRO A 517 1.28 20.63 -21.06
C PRO A 517 1.07 20.85 -19.53
N MET A 518 0.74 22.07 -19.16
CA MET A 518 0.68 22.45 -17.75
C MET A 518 -0.60 23.21 -17.41
N LEU A 519 -0.96 23.10 -16.14
CA LEU A 519 -1.82 24.04 -15.45
C LEU A 519 -1.04 25.30 -15.03
N THR A 520 -1.77 26.32 -14.63
CA THR A 520 -1.27 27.54 -14.03
C THR A 520 -1.93 27.75 -12.68
N ARG A 521 -1.41 28.67 -11.85
CA ARG A 521 -2.06 29.01 -10.57
C ARG A 521 -3.50 29.52 -10.75
N ALA A 522 -3.86 30.03 -11.94
CA ALA A 522 -5.24 30.43 -12.25
C ALA A 522 -6.22 29.24 -12.37
N ASP A 523 -5.71 28.05 -12.62
CA ASP A 523 -6.51 26.82 -12.70
C ASP A 523 -6.80 26.22 -11.29
N ILE A 524 -6.21 26.80 -10.21
CA ILE A 524 -6.36 26.32 -8.83
C ILE A 524 -7.50 27.06 -8.11
N LYS A 525 -8.34 26.31 -7.41
CA LYS A 525 -9.33 26.89 -6.49
C LYS A 525 -8.62 27.45 -5.25
N ARG A 526 -8.80 28.74 -4.93
CA ARG A 526 -8.19 29.34 -3.74
C ARG A 526 -8.83 28.90 -2.43
N GLU A 527 -10.11 28.61 -2.42
CA GLU A 527 -10.86 28.24 -1.22
C GLU A 527 -10.46 26.87 -0.72
N VAL A 528 -10.17 26.78 0.60
CA VAL A 528 -9.93 25.48 1.26
C VAL A 528 -11.23 24.71 1.42
N LEU A 529 -11.14 23.37 1.35
CA LEU A 529 -12.26 22.48 1.63
C LEU A 529 -12.82 22.76 3.03
N PRO A 530 -14.14 22.96 3.21
CA PRO A 530 -14.70 23.25 4.51
C PRO A 530 -14.49 22.12 5.53
N LEU A 531 -14.50 22.48 6.82
CA LEU A 531 -14.61 21.54 7.93
C LEU A 531 -16.10 21.43 8.27
N TYR A 532 -16.67 20.22 8.13
CA TYR A 532 -18.10 19.95 8.41
C TYR A 532 -18.29 19.62 9.88
N ASN A 533 -17.97 20.56 10.79
CA ASN A 533 -18.03 20.34 12.23
C ASN A 533 -19.21 21.12 12.84
N GLU A 534 -20.17 20.41 13.41
CA GLU A 534 -21.22 20.98 14.25
C GLU A 534 -21.15 20.37 15.64
N GLU A 535 -20.90 21.21 16.66
CA GLU A 535 -20.89 20.75 18.05
C GLU A 535 -22.32 20.55 18.56
N ARG A 536 -22.61 19.37 19.07
CA ARG A 536 -23.86 18.99 19.72
C ARG A 536 -23.59 18.32 21.06
N SER A 537 -24.63 17.93 21.78
CA SER A 537 -24.51 17.21 23.07
C SER A 537 -25.57 16.13 23.18
N MET A 538 -25.21 15.00 23.75
CA MET A 538 -26.12 13.90 24.17
C MET A 538 -25.85 13.56 25.63
N ASP A 539 -26.80 13.81 26.54
CA ASP A 539 -26.69 13.52 27.98
C ASP A 539 -25.37 13.96 28.63
N GLY A 540 -24.88 15.14 28.22
CA GLY A 540 -23.63 15.72 28.74
C GLY A 540 -22.36 15.26 28.02
N VAL A 541 -22.45 14.30 27.09
CA VAL A 541 -21.35 13.92 26.22
C VAL A 541 -21.31 14.84 25.01
N LYS A 542 -20.14 15.35 24.67
CA LYS A 542 -19.94 16.17 23.46
C LYS A 542 -20.04 15.31 22.22
N VAL A 543 -20.73 15.82 21.21
CA VAL A 543 -20.86 15.20 19.88
C VAL A 543 -20.37 16.17 18.82
N LEU A 544 -19.49 15.69 17.99
CA LEU A 544 -19.06 16.37 16.77
C LEU A 544 -19.81 15.73 15.59
N PHE A 545 -20.78 16.47 15.05
CA PHE A 545 -21.62 15.99 13.95
C PHE A 545 -21.12 16.55 12.61
N HIS A 546 -21.01 15.67 11.61
CA HIS A 546 -20.59 16.00 10.26
C HIS A 546 -21.75 15.69 9.31
N GLU A 547 -22.57 16.72 9.01
CA GLU A 547 -23.77 16.56 8.18
C GLU A 547 -23.39 16.35 6.72
N MET A 548 -23.57 15.13 6.21
CA MET A 548 -23.31 14.74 4.83
C MET A 548 -24.24 13.63 4.37
N SER A 549 -24.46 13.50 3.05
CA SER A 549 -25.12 12.34 2.47
C SER A 549 -24.19 11.12 2.49
N THR A 550 -24.64 10.00 3.05
CA THR A 550 -23.84 8.80 3.28
C THR A 550 -24.50 7.52 2.78
N LYS A 551 -25.51 7.63 1.89
CA LYS A 551 -26.25 6.46 1.38
C LYS A 551 -26.82 5.55 2.50
N LYS A 552 -27.26 6.14 3.62
CA LYS A 552 -27.78 5.44 4.81
C LYS A 552 -26.75 4.65 5.61
N ILE A 553 -25.46 4.87 5.41
CA ILE A 553 -24.40 4.35 6.27
C ILE A 553 -24.07 5.43 7.32
N GLY A 554 -24.03 5.06 8.59
CA GLY A 554 -23.53 5.91 9.68
C GLY A 554 -22.07 5.59 9.97
N TYR A 555 -21.20 6.60 9.92
CA TYR A 555 -19.79 6.48 10.34
C TYR A 555 -19.65 7.10 11.73
N LEU A 556 -19.53 6.25 12.72
CA LEU A 556 -19.45 6.61 14.13
C LEU A 556 -18.05 6.39 14.67
N GLU A 557 -17.50 7.36 15.35
CA GLU A 557 -16.24 7.22 16.07
C GLU A 557 -16.45 7.59 17.55
N LEU A 558 -16.24 6.61 18.46
CA LEU A 558 -16.24 6.82 19.90
C LEU A 558 -14.80 7.07 20.33
N VAL A 559 -14.45 8.32 20.63
CA VAL A 559 -13.09 8.75 20.92
C VAL A 559 -12.91 8.97 22.39
N PHE A 560 -11.94 8.28 23.00
CA PHE A 560 -11.62 8.35 24.41
C PHE A 560 -10.27 9.03 24.65
N ASP A 561 -10.22 9.94 25.63
CA ASP A 561 -8.96 10.51 26.12
C ASP A 561 -8.19 9.44 26.91
N ALA A 562 -6.99 9.11 26.45
CA ALA A 562 -6.13 8.11 27.10
C ALA A 562 -4.91 8.73 27.82
N ASP A 563 -4.90 10.05 28.02
CA ASP A 563 -3.81 10.77 28.66
C ASP A 563 -3.69 10.45 30.18
N PHE A 564 -4.55 9.61 30.74
CA PHE A 564 -4.45 9.11 32.12
C PHE A 564 -3.34 8.06 32.30
N ALA A 565 -3.01 7.33 31.23
CA ALA A 565 -2.06 6.21 31.27
C ALA A 565 -0.62 6.72 31.44
N ASP A 566 0.13 6.15 32.37
CA ASP A 566 1.55 6.40 32.48
C ASP A 566 2.32 5.85 31.27
N LEU A 567 3.53 6.37 30.99
CA LEU A 567 4.37 5.89 29.88
C LEU A 567 4.56 4.37 29.86
N SER A 568 4.63 3.72 31.04
CA SER A 568 4.74 2.25 31.15
C SER A 568 3.43 1.50 30.87
N GLU A 569 2.30 2.20 30.84
CA GLU A 569 0.96 1.64 30.59
C GLU A 569 0.52 1.80 29.12
N LEU A 570 1.10 2.75 28.36
CA LEU A 570 0.79 2.97 26.97
C LEU A 570 1.04 1.74 26.06
N PRO A 571 2.10 0.93 26.24
CA PRO A 571 2.22 -0.34 25.50
C PRO A 571 1.08 -1.32 25.80
N TYR A 572 0.52 -1.34 27.02
CA TYR A 572 -0.67 -2.13 27.33
C TYR A 572 -1.95 -1.59 26.67
N LEU A 573 -2.04 -0.28 26.45
CA LEU A 573 -3.13 0.31 25.64
C LEU A 573 -3.03 -0.18 24.17
N SER A 574 -1.82 -0.26 23.63
CA SER A 574 -1.58 -0.80 22.31
C SER A 574 -1.92 -2.29 22.22
N LEU A 575 -1.58 -3.07 23.26
CA LEU A 575 -1.96 -4.48 23.36
C LEU A 575 -3.48 -4.63 23.54
N LEU A 576 -4.15 -3.78 24.35
CA LEU A 576 -5.60 -3.78 24.50
C LEU A 576 -6.32 -3.57 23.16
N LYS A 577 -5.81 -2.66 22.32
CA LYS A 577 -6.31 -2.46 20.96
C LYS A 577 -6.28 -3.75 20.12
N GLN A 578 -5.27 -4.60 20.28
CA GLN A 578 -5.18 -5.88 19.56
C GLN A 578 -6.12 -6.96 20.11
N ILE A 579 -6.53 -6.82 21.37
CA ILE A 579 -7.36 -7.81 22.07
C ILE A 579 -8.85 -7.56 21.86
N LEU A 580 -9.28 -6.27 21.88
CA LEU A 580 -10.69 -5.92 21.77
C LEU A 580 -11.27 -6.35 20.42
N GLY A 581 -12.36 -7.11 20.47
CA GLY A 581 -13.03 -7.69 19.31
C GLY A 581 -12.57 -9.11 18.96
N VAL A 582 -11.41 -9.57 19.45
CA VAL A 582 -10.86 -10.90 19.15
C VAL A 582 -10.76 -11.81 20.38
N VAL A 583 -11.41 -11.45 21.45
CA VAL A 583 -11.65 -12.27 22.64
C VAL A 583 -13.15 -12.40 22.90
N ALA A 584 -13.56 -13.38 23.71
CA ALA A 584 -14.98 -13.52 24.11
C ALA A 584 -15.48 -12.23 24.81
N ALA A 585 -16.74 -11.85 24.55
CA ALA A 585 -17.37 -10.71 25.21
C ALA A 585 -18.85 -10.99 25.54
N GLY A 586 -19.19 -10.90 26.81
CA GLY A 586 -20.52 -11.22 27.30
C GLY A 586 -20.90 -12.68 27.04
N GLU A 587 -22.01 -12.87 26.33
CA GLU A 587 -22.51 -14.20 25.96
C GLU A 587 -21.85 -14.79 24.69
N TYR A 588 -21.08 -13.99 23.96
CA TYR A 588 -20.45 -14.42 22.72
C TYR A 588 -19.05 -14.98 22.94
N SER A 589 -18.74 -16.11 22.37
CA SER A 589 -17.35 -16.50 22.11
C SER A 589 -16.71 -15.47 21.16
N TYR A 590 -15.37 -15.48 21.03
CA TYR A 590 -14.70 -14.51 20.15
C TYR A 590 -15.07 -14.71 18.66
N THR A 591 -15.32 -15.92 18.22
CA THR A 591 -15.83 -16.21 16.89
C THR A 591 -17.24 -15.68 16.68
N GLU A 592 -18.16 -15.98 17.60
CA GLU A 592 -19.54 -15.49 17.54
C GLU A 592 -19.61 -13.96 17.61
N LEU A 593 -18.75 -13.31 18.38
CA LEU A 593 -18.69 -11.85 18.45
C LEU A 593 -18.35 -11.23 17.10
N MET A 594 -17.34 -11.77 16.41
CA MET A 594 -16.93 -11.25 15.10
C MET A 594 -17.98 -11.56 14.04
N ASP A 595 -18.61 -12.75 14.09
CA ASP A 595 -19.73 -13.06 13.21
C ASP A 595 -20.86 -12.03 13.39
N GLU A 596 -21.22 -11.67 14.64
CA GLU A 596 -22.24 -10.63 14.89
C GLU A 596 -21.83 -9.26 14.35
N VAL A 597 -20.57 -8.89 14.54
CA VAL A 597 -20.04 -7.64 13.98
C VAL A 597 -20.21 -7.62 12.46
N ASN A 598 -19.81 -8.68 11.76
CA ASN A 598 -19.84 -8.73 10.31
C ASN A 598 -21.28 -8.97 9.75
N ILE A 599 -22.16 -9.58 10.51
CA ILE A 599 -23.60 -9.69 10.14
C ILE A 599 -24.30 -8.34 10.18
N HIS A 600 -24.00 -7.50 11.17
CA HIS A 600 -24.76 -6.28 11.46
C HIS A 600 -24.03 -4.98 11.08
N THR A 601 -22.73 -5.03 10.78
CA THR A 601 -21.94 -3.83 10.54
C THR A 601 -20.98 -4.00 9.37
N GLY A 602 -20.42 -2.89 8.91
CA GLY A 602 -19.27 -2.91 8.00
C GLY A 602 -17.93 -2.94 8.74
N GLY A 603 -17.94 -3.07 10.09
CA GLY A 603 -16.77 -3.17 10.95
C GLY A 603 -16.90 -2.36 12.22
N ILE A 604 -16.28 -2.85 13.28
CA ILE A 604 -16.05 -2.18 14.57
C ILE A 604 -14.56 -2.30 14.88
N ASP A 605 -13.80 -1.25 14.59
CA ASP A 605 -12.35 -1.28 14.64
C ASP A 605 -11.82 -0.45 15.81
N PRO A 606 -11.22 -1.07 16.85
CA PRO A 606 -10.49 -0.34 17.85
C PRO A 606 -9.19 0.23 17.29
N GLY A 607 -8.86 1.46 17.67
CA GLY A 607 -7.67 2.16 17.22
C GLY A 607 -7.17 3.16 18.23
N PHE A 608 -6.01 3.73 17.97
CA PHE A 608 -5.52 4.90 18.71
C PHE A 608 -4.71 5.81 17.80
N VAL A 609 -4.57 7.06 18.22
CA VAL A 609 -3.75 8.06 17.56
C VAL A 609 -3.02 8.92 18.57
N VAL A 610 -1.77 9.23 18.27
CA VAL A 610 -1.00 10.26 18.99
C VAL A 610 -1.16 11.55 18.21
N LEU A 611 -1.70 12.58 18.84
CA LEU A 611 -1.92 13.89 18.26
C LEU A 611 -1.03 14.93 18.94
N GLN A 612 -0.35 15.76 18.16
CA GLN A 612 0.35 16.93 18.64
C GLN A 612 -0.51 18.16 18.35
N PRO A 613 -1.17 18.75 19.35
CA PRO A 613 -1.86 20.02 19.19
C PRO A 613 -0.88 21.13 18.79
N GLU A 614 -1.37 22.20 18.15
CA GLU A 614 -0.54 23.36 17.79
C GLU A 614 0.17 23.97 19.02
N THR A 615 -0.52 23.95 20.17
CA THR A 615 0.02 24.38 21.47
C THR A 615 -0.23 23.32 22.53
N GLY A 616 0.77 23.06 23.38
CA GLY A 616 0.68 22.09 24.45
C GLY A 616 1.44 20.79 24.17
N ARG A 617 1.23 19.79 25.01
CA ARG A 617 1.86 18.45 24.90
C ARG A 617 1.08 17.54 23.97
N PRO A 618 1.72 16.51 23.42
CA PRO A 618 1.01 15.48 22.67
C PRO A 618 -0.05 14.80 23.53
N THR A 619 -1.07 14.27 22.88
CA THR A 619 -2.19 13.59 23.50
C THR A 619 -2.41 12.24 22.82
N VAL A 620 -2.86 11.24 23.60
CA VAL A 620 -3.22 9.92 23.09
C VAL A 620 -4.74 9.81 23.07
N ARG A 621 -5.30 9.41 21.94
CA ARG A 621 -6.73 9.15 21.80
C ARG A 621 -6.94 7.71 21.37
N PHE A 622 -7.75 6.99 22.12
CA PHE A 622 -8.23 5.67 21.75
C PHE A 622 -9.61 5.81 21.09
N SER A 623 -9.91 5.05 20.07
CA SER A 623 -11.22 5.12 19.42
C SER A 623 -11.76 3.76 19.01
N PHE A 624 -13.09 3.65 18.92
CA PHE A 624 -13.76 2.66 18.11
C PHE A 624 -14.31 3.34 16.88
N ARG A 625 -13.91 2.88 15.70
CA ARG A 625 -14.50 3.26 14.41
C ARG A 625 -15.55 2.24 14.04
N ILE A 626 -16.75 2.70 13.81
CA ILE A 626 -17.92 1.88 13.58
C ILE A 626 -18.58 2.34 12.30
N LYS A 627 -18.84 1.43 11.39
CA LYS A 627 -19.66 1.72 10.22
C LYS A 627 -20.80 0.73 10.10
N ALA A 628 -22.03 1.24 10.01
CA ALA A 628 -23.23 0.43 9.93
C ALA A 628 -24.35 1.14 9.17
N PHE A 629 -25.27 0.40 8.58
CA PHE A 629 -26.49 0.97 8.08
C PHE A 629 -27.33 1.56 9.24
N TYR A 630 -28.11 2.60 8.99
CA TYR A 630 -28.87 3.29 10.06
C TYR A 630 -29.73 2.35 10.90
N HIS A 631 -30.36 1.34 10.29
CA HIS A 631 -31.19 0.38 11.01
C HIS A 631 -30.42 -0.57 11.92
N GLU A 632 -29.10 -0.68 11.75
CA GLU A 632 -28.20 -1.52 12.55
C GLU A 632 -27.35 -0.72 13.58
N LEU A 633 -27.46 0.61 13.61
CA LEU A 633 -26.65 1.43 14.52
C LEU A 633 -26.84 1.06 15.99
N GLU A 634 -28.05 0.68 16.41
CA GLU A 634 -28.32 0.24 17.79
C GLU A 634 -27.58 -1.07 18.10
N THR A 635 -27.62 -2.04 17.20
CA THR A 635 -26.88 -3.30 17.30
C THR A 635 -25.38 -3.04 17.37
N ALA A 636 -24.84 -2.20 16.49
CA ALA A 636 -23.43 -1.84 16.45
C ALA A 636 -22.93 -1.19 17.75
N VAL A 637 -23.70 -0.24 18.32
CA VAL A 637 -23.38 0.39 19.61
C VAL A 637 -23.43 -0.63 20.76
N ASN A 638 -24.40 -1.54 20.76
CA ASN A 638 -24.50 -2.59 21.78
C ASN A 638 -23.33 -3.59 21.71
N LEU A 639 -22.90 -4.01 20.51
CA LEU A 639 -21.72 -4.87 20.32
C LEU A 639 -20.44 -4.15 20.81
N THR A 640 -20.29 -2.88 20.48
CA THR A 640 -19.17 -2.06 20.96
C THR A 640 -19.17 -1.97 22.49
N ALA A 641 -20.34 -1.78 23.12
CA ALA A 641 -20.46 -1.76 24.59
C ALA A 641 -20.02 -3.09 25.22
N LYS A 642 -20.35 -4.23 24.62
CA LYS A 642 -19.87 -5.55 25.08
C LYS A 642 -18.36 -5.67 24.95
N MET A 643 -17.77 -5.22 23.85
CA MET A 643 -16.31 -5.18 23.67
C MET A 643 -15.64 -4.33 24.75
N MET A 644 -16.19 -3.17 25.08
CA MET A 644 -15.66 -2.25 26.07
C MET A 644 -15.70 -2.82 27.50
N TYR A 645 -16.83 -3.43 27.90
CA TYR A 645 -17.10 -3.74 29.32
C TYR A 645 -17.12 -5.23 29.65
N GLN A 646 -17.23 -6.11 28.67
CA GLN A 646 -17.44 -7.54 28.89
C GLN A 646 -16.41 -8.43 28.19
N SER A 647 -15.33 -7.85 27.65
CA SER A 647 -14.24 -8.62 27.05
C SER A 647 -13.53 -9.49 28.08
N ASP A 648 -13.32 -10.77 27.78
CA ASP A 648 -12.57 -11.71 28.62
C ASP A 648 -11.06 -11.48 28.48
N LEU A 649 -10.55 -10.54 29.27
CA LEU A 649 -9.13 -10.22 29.34
C LEU A 649 -8.32 -11.23 30.18
N ALA A 650 -8.93 -12.36 30.62
CA ALA A 650 -8.27 -13.33 31.48
C ALA A 650 -8.01 -14.68 30.79
N ASN A 651 -8.37 -14.86 29.54
CA ASN A 651 -8.09 -16.07 28.80
C ASN A 651 -6.61 -16.17 28.43
N GLU A 652 -5.84 -16.86 29.29
CA GLU A 652 -4.38 -16.97 29.16
C GLU A 652 -3.93 -17.52 27.81
N LYS A 653 -4.59 -18.60 27.32
CA LYS A 653 -4.26 -19.22 26.04
C LYS A 653 -4.44 -18.21 24.89
N ARG A 654 -5.59 -17.53 24.86
CA ARG A 654 -5.91 -16.58 23.80
C ARG A 654 -5.00 -15.33 23.86
N LEU A 655 -4.65 -14.86 25.04
CA LEU A 655 -3.70 -13.75 25.19
C LEU A 655 -2.32 -14.10 24.63
N LEU A 656 -1.81 -15.30 24.91
CA LEU A 656 -0.53 -15.76 24.38
C LEU A 656 -0.55 -15.84 22.85
N GLU A 657 -1.63 -16.39 22.25
CA GLU A 657 -1.83 -16.43 20.80
C GLU A 657 -1.79 -15.03 20.19
N ILE A 658 -2.57 -14.08 20.76
CA ILE A 658 -2.62 -12.70 20.26
C ILE A 658 -1.26 -11.99 20.37
N ILE A 659 -0.55 -12.17 21.48
CA ILE A 659 0.79 -11.58 21.67
C ILE A 659 1.76 -12.14 20.63
N GLY A 660 1.76 -13.46 20.41
CA GLY A 660 2.62 -14.14 19.43
C GLY A 660 2.34 -13.69 17.99
N GLU A 661 1.06 -13.67 17.59
CA GLU A 661 0.61 -13.18 16.27
C GLU A 661 0.99 -11.70 16.06
N THR A 662 0.66 -10.84 17.04
CA THR A 662 0.97 -9.40 16.95
C THR A 662 2.49 -9.15 16.84
N ARG A 663 3.28 -9.90 17.63
CA ARG A 663 4.75 -9.86 17.57
C ARG A 663 5.27 -10.19 16.17
N SER A 664 4.82 -11.31 15.61
CA SER A 664 5.23 -11.78 14.28
C SER A 664 4.87 -10.77 13.18
N GLN A 665 3.63 -10.31 13.15
CA GLN A 665 3.16 -9.33 12.18
C GLN A 665 3.87 -7.98 12.31
N LEU A 666 4.17 -7.55 13.54
CA LEU A 666 4.91 -6.30 13.77
C LEU A 666 6.35 -6.41 13.28
N TYR A 667 7.03 -7.54 13.52
CA TYR A 667 8.39 -7.79 13.05
C TYR A 667 8.49 -7.69 11.52
N GLU A 668 7.60 -8.37 10.79
CA GLU A 668 7.56 -8.27 9.34
C GLU A 668 7.33 -6.85 8.84
N ARG A 669 6.40 -6.13 9.45
CA ARG A 669 6.13 -4.74 9.10
C ARG A 669 7.31 -3.81 9.38
N LEU A 670 8.06 -4.06 10.47
CA LEU A 670 9.26 -3.28 10.79
C LEU A 670 10.36 -3.46 9.75
N LYS A 671 10.49 -4.65 9.16
CA LYS A 671 11.43 -4.98 8.08
C LYS A 671 10.94 -4.45 6.72
N SER A 672 9.77 -4.86 6.29
CA SER A 672 9.23 -4.54 4.95
C SER A 672 8.95 -3.04 4.77
N ALA A 673 8.50 -2.35 5.82
CA ALA A 673 8.33 -0.91 5.84
C ALA A 673 9.48 -0.19 6.57
N GLY A 674 10.72 -0.60 6.32
CA GLY A 674 11.92 -0.09 6.99
C GLY A 674 12.09 1.43 6.91
N HIS A 675 11.59 2.09 5.86
CA HIS A 675 11.51 3.55 5.76
C HIS A 675 10.65 4.17 6.87
N ASN A 676 9.46 3.62 7.13
CA ASN A 676 8.59 4.07 8.22
C ASN A 676 9.22 3.77 9.59
N THR A 677 9.86 2.61 9.72
CA THR A 677 10.57 2.20 10.94
C THR A 677 11.73 3.16 11.23
N SER A 678 12.55 3.51 10.25
CA SER A 678 13.66 4.44 10.42
C SER A 678 13.19 5.84 10.79
N ILE A 679 12.14 6.37 10.14
CA ILE A 679 11.54 7.68 10.48
C ILE A 679 11.00 7.66 11.92
N LYS A 680 10.15 6.69 12.27
CA LYS A 680 9.52 6.59 13.59
C LYS A 680 10.57 6.49 14.69
N ARG A 681 11.57 5.62 14.49
CA ARG A 681 12.66 5.41 15.43
C ARG A 681 13.51 6.68 15.60
N ALA A 682 13.92 7.34 14.51
CA ALA A 682 14.70 8.58 14.58
C ALA A 682 13.90 9.75 15.19
N SER A 683 12.61 9.86 14.92
CA SER A 683 11.75 10.89 15.52
C SER A 683 11.63 10.72 17.03
N SER A 684 11.66 9.50 17.54
CA SER A 684 11.58 9.23 18.98
C SER A 684 12.74 9.78 19.80
N TYR A 685 13.85 10.16 19.16
CA TYR A 685 15.02 10.69 19.84
C TYR A 685 14.91 12.18 20.20
N HIS A 686 14.03 12.91 19.54
CA HIS A 686 13.92 14.37 19.71
C HIS A 686 12.49 14.89 19.91
N SER A 687 11.46 14.09 19.59
CA SER A 687 10.05 14.51 19.61
C SER A 687 9.26 13.72 20.64
N GLU A 688 8.44 14.42 21.45
CA GLU A 688 7.54 13.78 22.42
C GLU A 688 6.49 12.91 21.73
N SER A 689 5.89 13.39 20.64
CA SER A 689 4.94 12.62 19.82
C SER A 689 5.63 11.43 19.13
N GLY A 690 6.86 11.60 18.65
CA GLY A 690 7.71 10.55 18.11
C GLY A 690 8.00 9.46 19.15
N TYR A 691 8.32 9.83 20.37
CA TYR A 691 8.56 8.89 21.48
C TYR A 691 7.30 8.07 21.81
N LEU A 692 6.15 8.70 21.92
CA LEU A 692 4.88 8.01 22.17
C LEU A 692 4.56 7.02 21.04
N ASN A 693 4.69 7.43 19.78
CA ASN A 693 4.48 6.56 18.64
C ASN A 693 5.42 5.35 18.65
N GLU A 694 6.68 5.54 19.04
CA GLU A 694 7.69 4.47 19.10
C GLU A 694 7.35 3.43 20.18
N ILE A 695 7.01 3.84 21.40
CA ILE A 695 6.66 2.90 22.48
C ILE A 695 5.30 2.21 22.26
N MET A 696 4.45 2.75 21.42
CA MET A 696 3.11 2.19 21.14
C MET A 696 3.05 1.37 19.83
N THR A 697 3.93 1.61 18.86
CA THR A 697 3.82 0.97 17.53
C THR A 697 5.16 0.68 16.84
N GLY A 698 6.29 1.03 17.45
CA GLY A 698 7.62 0.90 16.87
C GLY A 698 8.41 -0.30 17.41
N ILE A 699 9.73 -0.22 17.29
CA ILE A 699 10.66 -1.26 17.77
C ILE A 699 10.51 -1.45 19.28
N SER A 700 10.33 -0.37 20.04
CA SER A 700 10.14 -0.48 21.50
C SER A 700 8.87 -1.24 21.87
N PHE A 701 7.81 -1.14 21.06
CA PHE A 701 6.61 -1.97 21.25
C PHE A 701 6.88 -3.43 20.88
N TYR A 702 7.65 -3.69 19.84
CA TYR A 702 8.09 -5.04 19.48
C TYR A 702 8.90 -5.69 20.61
N GLU A 703 9.87 -4.98 21.18
CA GLU A 703 10.65 -5.43 22.34
C GLU A 703 9.77 -5.73 23.56
N PHE A 704 8.78 -4.88 23.82
CA PHE A 704 7.78 -5.12 24.85
C PHE A 704 7.00 -6.42 24.61
N LEU A 705 6.57 -6.69 23.37
CA LEU A 705 5.86 -7.92 23.04
C LEU A 705 6.75 -9.15 23.16
N ASN A 706 8.04 -9.06 22.76
CA ASN A 706 9.02 -10.14 22.98
C ASN A 706 9.17 -10.49 24.43
N ASP A 707 9.38 -9.47 25.29
CA ASP A 707 9.52 -9.67 26.73
C ASP A 707 8.26 -10.29 27.36
N LEU A 708 7.06 -9.90 26.90
CA LEU A 708 5.81 -10.51 27.38
C LEU A 708 5.66 -11.95 26.90
N TYR A 709 6.03 -12.26 25.65
CA TYR A 709 5.90 -13.58 25.06
C TYR A 709 6.86 -14.58 25.74
N ASP A 710 8.15 -14.21 25.86
CA ASP A 710 9.19 -15.07 26.41
C ASP A 710 9.00 -15.36 27.92
N HIS A 711 8.38 -14.43 28.64
CA HIS A 711 8.14 -14.55 30.09
C HIS A 711 6.65 -14.65 30.44
N PHE A 712 5.82 -15.14 29.48
CA PHE A 712 4.35 -15.11 29.64
C PHE A 712 3.88 -15.85 30.89
N GLU A 713 4.34 -17.07 31.13
CA GLU A 713 3.95 -17.88 32.27
C GLU A 713 4.23 -17.21 33.65
N GLU A 714 5.30 -16.42 33.72
CA GLU A 714 5.67 -15.69 34.95
C GLU A 714 4.87 -14.40 35.07
N ARG A 715 4.45 -13.77 33.99
CA ARG A 715 3.87 -12.41 33.96
C ARG A 715 2.38 -12.36 33.64
N LYS A 716 1.75 -13.45 33.26
CA LYS A 716 0.34 -13.48 32.82
C LYS A 716 -0.63 -12.82 33.79
N GLY A 717 -0.44 -13.03 35.12
CA GLY A 717 -1.27 -12.36 36.10
C GLY A 717 -1.12 -10.83 36.11
N MET A 718 0.09 -10.33 35.95
CA MET A 718 0.38 -8.89 35.84
C MET A 718 -0.16 -8.30 34.55
N ILE A 719 -0.03 -9.03 33.40
CA ILE A 719 -0.57 -8.61 32.11
C ILE A 719 -2.09 -8.41 32.22
N ILE A 720 -2.80 -9.39 32.79
CA ILE A 720 -4.26 -9.34 32.97
C ILE A 720 -4.65 -8.16 33.87
N GLU A 721 -3.94 -7.96 34.97
CA GLU A 721 -4.19 -6.84 35.90
C GLU A 721 -4.01 -5.49 35.21
N LYS A 722 -2.92 -5.29 34.44
CA LYS A 722 -2.64 -4.06 33.69
C LYS A 722 -3.69 -3.80 32.62
N LEU A 723 -4.05 -4.81 31.81
CA LEU A 723 -5.08 -4.68 30.78
C LEU A 723 -6.43 -4.26 31.38
N ARG A 724 -6.83 -4.87 32.50
CA ARG A 724 -8.06 -4.49 33.23
C ARG A 724 -8.01 -3.08 33.79
N ALA A 725 -6.86 -2.69 34.35
CA ALA A 725 -6.70 -1.35 34.91
C ALA A 725 -6.82 -0.27 33.85
N VAL A 726 -6.14 -0.46 32.71
CA VAL A 726 -6.20 0.46 31.57
C VAL A 726 -7.62 0.49 30.96
N SER A 727 -8.25 -0.66 30.73
CA SER A 727 -9.61 -0.74 30.19
C SER A 727 -10.66 -0.03 31.05
N ASN A 728 -10.59 -0.24 32.40
CA ASN A 728 -11.54 0.36 33.32
C ASN A 728 -11.44 1.89 33.42
N GLN A 729 -10.23 2.45 33.23
CA GLN A 729 -10.05 3.90 33.25
C GLN A 729 -10.41 4.52 31.89
N LEU A 730 -10.14 3.81 30.78
CA LEU A 730 -10.33 4.29 29.42
C LEU A 730 -11.81 4.54 29.10
N PHE A 731 -12.67 3.55 29.35
CA PHE A 731 -14.07 3.59 28.95
C PHE A 731 -14.96 4.34 29.95
N ASN A 732 -14.73 5.64 30.02
CA ASN A 732 -15.33 6.57 30.98
C ASN A 732 -16.07 7.69 30.21
N LYS A 733 -17.24 8.06 30.72
CA LYS A 733 -18.09 9.12 30.10
C LYS A 733 -17.36 10.46 29.99
N ARG A 734 -16.52 10.82 30.96
CA ARG A 734 -15.76 12.09 30.93
C ARG A 734 -14.63 12.12 29.93
N ALA A 735 -14.16 10.95 29.48
CA ALA A 735 -13.14 10.82 28.45
C ALA A 735 -13.74 10.78 27.03
N LEU A 736 -15.05 10.58 26.90
CA LEU A 736 -15.71 10.33 25.63
C LEU A 736 -16.01 11.61 24.84
N LEU A 737 -15.60 11.62 23.57
CA LEU A 737 -16.09 12.47 22.50
C LEU A 737 -16.72 11.56 21.43
N VAL A 738 -17.92 11.87 20.97
CA VAL A 738 -18.57 11.17 19.87
C VAL A 738 -18.36 11.96 18.59
N SER A 739 -17.84 11.35 17.52
CA SER A 739 -17.80 11.93 16.18
C SER A 739 -18.71 11.11 15.28
N PHE A 740 -19.56 11.78 14.48
CA PHE A 740 -20.54 11.08 13.67
C PHE A 740 -20.78 11.76 12.33
N THR A 741 -20.58 11.00 11.25
CA THR A 741 -20.83 11.44 9.88
C THR A 741 -22.05 10.75 9.32
N ALA A 742 -23.08 11.51 8.99
CA ALA A 742 -24.36 11.05 8.45
C ALA A 742 -25.23 12.24 8.02
N ASP A 743 -26.41 11.96 7.44
CA ASP A 743 -27.48 12.94 7.31
C ASP A 743 -28.27 13.12 8.64
N LYS A 744 -29.24 14.02 8.65
CA LYS A 744 -30.06 14.31 9.83
C LYS A 744 -30.83 13.10 10.34
N GLU A 745 -31.34 12.25 9.43
CA GLU A 745 -32.03 11.01 9.79
C GLU A 745 -31.11 10.08 10.56
N GLY A 746 -29.87 9.88 10.07
CA GLY A 746 -28.86 9.08 10.75
C GLY A 746 -28.52 9.60 12.15
N TYR A 747 -28.49 10.95 12.32
CA TYR A 747 -28.25 11.54 13.65
C TYR A 747 -29.40 11.23 14.64
N ASP A 748 -30.64 11.28 14.21
CA ASP A 748 -31.80 10.96 15.06
C ASP A 748 -31.83 9.47 15.46
N VAL A 749 -31.33 8.58 14.60
CA VAL A 749 -31.15 7.16 14.93
C VAL A 749 -30.01 6.98 15.94
N LEU A 750 -28.85 7.60 15.69
CA LEU A 750 -27.71 7.54 16.60
C LEU A 750 -28.08 7.99 18.02
N LYS A 751 -28.83 9.08 18.14
CA LYS A 751 -29.26 9.61 19.43
C LYS A 751 -29.98 8.57 20.28
N LYS A 752 -30.83 7.73 19.66
CA LYS A 752 -31.53 6.64 20.35
C LYS A 752 -30.57 5.49 20.69
N ALA A 753 -29.70 5.12 19.75
CA ALA A 753 -28.73 4.05 19.95
C ALA A 753 -27.74 4.35 21.10
N MET A 754 -27.28 5.59 21.21
CA MET A 754 -26.32 6.03 22.24
C MET A 754 -26.92 6.22 23.64
N ASP A 755 -28.24 6.40 23.78
CA ASP A 755 -28.91 6.70 25.05
C ASP A 755 -28.62 5.65 26.12
N THR A 756 -28.69 4.36 25.77
CA THR A 756 -28.41 3.25 26.68
C THR A 756 -26.94 3.19 27.06
N LEU A 757 -26.04 3.32 26.11
CA LEU A 757 -24.60 3.27 26.35
C LEU A 757 -24.17 4.41 27.31
N ILE A 758 -24.53 5.66 27.00
CA ILE A 758 -24.10 6.83 27.79
C ILE A 758 -24.60 6.75 29.24
N LYS A 759 -25.81 6.22 29.47
CA LYS A 759 -26.37 6.07 30.83
C LYS A 759 -25.67 4.99 31.66
N GLN A 760 -25.08 4.00 31.01
CA GLN A 760 -24.39 2.89 31.69
C GLN A 760 -22.89 3.15 31.92
N MET A 761 -22.33 4.16 31.25
CA MET A 761 -20.92 4.49 31.36
C MET A 761 -20.53 4.97 32.75
N PRO A 762 -19.38 4.52 33.31
CA PRO A 762 -18.79 5.12 34.51
C PRO A 762 -18.58 6.64 34.30
N ASP A 763 -18.83 7.41 35.35
CA ASP A 763 -18.64 8.88 35.40
C ASP A 763 -17.60 9.24 36.46
N GLU A 764 -16.39 8.75 36.27
CA GLU A 764 -15.30 8.89 37.23
C GLU A 764 -14.41 10.10 36.90
N PRO A 765 -13.76 10.73 37.88
CA PRO A 765 -12.80 11.80 37.65
C PRO A 765 -11.66 11.35 36.73
N PHE A 766 -11.35 12.15 35.76
CA PHE A 766 -10.25 11.93 34.80
C PHE A 766 -9.04 12.75 35.25
N VAL A 767 -7.91 12.09 35.50
CA VAL A 767 -6.65 12.74 35.87
C VAL A 767 -5.61 12.40 34.78
N LYS A 768 -5.03 13.42 34.18
CA LYS A 768 -3.97 13.25 33.18
C LYS A 768 -2.65 12.88 33.86
N ALA A 769 -1.94 11.92 33.28
CA ALA A 769 -0.59 11.57 33.67
C ALA A 769 0.41 12.70 33.32
N ASP A 770 1.44 12.82 34.15
CA ASP A 770 2.55 13.75 33.87
C ASP A 770 3.71 12.98 33.22
N TRP A 771 3.77 13.03 31.91
CA TRP A 771 4.77 12.31 31.13
C TRP A 771 6.12 13.05 31.15
N ASN A 772 7.15 12.38 31.68
CA ASN A 772 8.53 12.82 31.56
C ASN A 772 9.28 11.89 30.60
N MET A 773 9.30 12.25 29.33
CA MET A 773 9.85 11.41 28.26
C MET A 773 11.37 11.52 28.23
N PRO A 774 12.11 10.39 28.23
CA PRO A 774 13.58 10.38 28.20
C PRO A 774 14.10 10.56 26.76
N LEU A 775 13.94 11.75 26.21
CA LEU A 775 14.43 12.05 24.86
C LEU A 775 15.96 12.10 24.82
N GLU A 776 16.58 11.34 23.95
CA GLU A 776 18.03 11.29 23.77
C GLU A 776 18.37 11.30 22.27
N LYS A 777 19.00 12.38 21.79
CA LYS A 777 19.45 12.50 20.40
C LYS A 777 20.58 11.53 20.10
N LYS A 778 20.39 10.66 19.11
CA LYS A 778 21.37 9.64 18.71
C LYS A 778 21.24 9.26 17.24
N ASN A 779 22.25 8.49 16.79
CA ASN A 779 22.25 7.84 15.50
C ASN A 779 22.27 6.33 15.71
N GLU A 780 21.38 5.59 15.10
CA GLU A 780 21.21 4.16 15.34
C GLU A 780 21.19 3.38 14.01
N GLY A 781 21.97 2.28 13.94
CA GLY A 781 21.94 1.29 12.87
C GLY A 781 21.19 0.04 13.32
N ILE A 782 20.16 -0.35 12.62
CA ILE A 782 19.33 -1.54 12.86
C ILE A 782 19.64 -2.56 11.77
N CYS A 783 20.37 -3.61 12.15
CA CYS A 783 20.76 -4.68 11.24
C CYS A 783 19.59 -5.65 11.01
N CYS A 784 19.37 -6.02 9.78
CA CYS A 784 18.49 -7.11 9.39
C CYS A 784 19.06 -7.84 8.16
N ALA A 785 18.57 -9.04 7.86
CA ALA A 785 18.90 -9.78 6.66
C ALA A 785 18.25 -9.07 5.45
N SER A 786 19.01 -8.21 4.80
CA SER A 786 18.56 -7.42 3.64
C SER A 786 19.76 -7.07 2.76
N GLN A 787 19.55 -6.91 1.46
CA GLN A 787 20.54 -6.44 0.51
C GLN A 787 20.52 -4.91 0.30
N ILE A 788 19.57 -4.22 0.90
CA ILE A 788 19.31 -2.78 0.75
C ILE A 788 19.15 -2.11 2.12
N GLN A 789 19.08 -0.79 2.12
CA GLN A 789 18.90 0.04 3.29
C GLN A 789 17.67 0.95 3.15
N PHE A 790 17.22 1.42 4.33
CA PHE A 790 16.30 2.55 4.50
C PHE A 790 17.00 3.57 5.39
N VAL A 791 17.40 4.70 4.81
CA VAL A 791 18.20 5.72 5.50
C VAL A 791 17.30 6.87 5.92
N GLY A 792 16.91 6.94 7.18
CA GLY A 792 15.99 7.95 7.73
C GLY A 792 16.69 9.02 8.57
N ARG A 793 16.56 10.30 8.19
CA ARG A 793 17.07 11.45 8.93
C ARG A 793 15.89 12.32 9.38
N THR A 794 15.83 12.65 10.67
CA THR A 794 14.73 13.44 11.26
C THR A 794 15.22 14.63 12.07
N GLY A 795 14.33 15.55 12.35
CA GLY A 795 14.56 16.70 13.22
C GLY A 795 13.29 17.53 13.40
N ASN A 796 13.38 18.57 14.24
CA ASN A 796 12.25 19.48 14.51
C ASN A 796 12.67 20.93 14.36
N TYR A 797 12.01 21.66 13.45
CA TYR A 797 12.33 23.07 13.21
C TYR A 797 11.76 24.00 14.29
N LYS A 798 10.78 23.59 15.07
CA LYS A 798 10.24 24.37 16.19
C LYS A 798 11.24 24.48 17.35
N ASP A 799 12.20 23.57 17.46
CA ASP A 799 13.34 23.70 18.40
C ASP A 799 14.14 25.00 18.19
N ALA A 800 14.15 25.50 16.96
CA ALA A 800 14.75 26.78 16.59
C ALA A 800 13.76 27.96 16.64
N GLY A 801 12.55 27.76 17.15
CA GLY A 801 11.51 28.78 17.23
C GLY A 801 10.86 29.13 15.89
N LEU A 802 11.00 28.29 14.86
CA LEU A 802 10.45 28.56 13.53
C LEU A 802 8.98 28.05 13.45
N PRO A 803 8.04 28.88 12.91
CA PRO A 803 6.64 28.48 12.77
C PRO A 803 6.42 27.62 11.52
N PHE A 804 5.32 26.86 11.49
CA PHE A 804 4.85 26.22 10.24
C PHE A 804 4.46 27.28 9.20
N ARG A 805 4.78 27.02 7.93
CA ARG A 805 4.40 27.84 6.77
C ARG A 805 3.95 26.95 5.63
N GLY A 806 2.97 27.42 4.83
CA GLY A 806 2.53 26.72 3.63
C GLY A 806 3.64 26.46 2.61
N SER A 807 4.65 27.33 2.53
CA SER A 807 5.83 27.16 1.66
C SER A 807 6.65 25.89 1.97
N LEU A 808 6.52 25.30 3.17
CA LEU A 808 7.14 24.00 3.50
C LEU A 808 6.54 22.84 2.70
N LEU A 809 5.24 22.91 2.36
CA LEU A 809 4.59 21.90 1.51
C LEU A 809 5.09 21.99 0.06
N VAL A 810 5.38 23.22 -0.42
CA VAL A 810 6.03 23.41 -1.72
C VAL A 810 7.46 22.90 -1.70
N LEU A 811 8.20 23.15 -0.62
CA LEU A 811 9.55 22.59 -0.42
C LEU A 811 9.51 21.05 -0.41
N GLN A 812 8.52 20.43 0.24
CA GLN A 812 8.35 18.98 0.23
C GLN A 812 8.22 18.44 -1.19
N ASN A 813 7.41 19.09 -2.04
CA ASN A 813 7.27 18.70 -3.44
C ASN A 813 8.61 18.81 -4.19
N ILE A 814 9.34 19.93 -4.01
CA ILE A 814 10.68 20.13 -4.59
C ILE A 814 11.65 19.03 -4.14
N LEU A 815 11.63 18.67 -2.86
CA LEU A 815 12.53 17.63 -2.35
C LEU A 815 12.20 16.27 -2.92
N ASN A 816 10.93 15.88 -2.93
CA ASN A 816 10.50 14.53 -3.31
C ASN A 816 10.68 14.26 -4.81
N TYR A 817 10.56 15.27 -5.68
CA TYR A 817 10.54 15.09 -7.13
C TYR A 817 11.70 15.76 -7.86
N ASP A 818 12.57 16.52 -7.17
CA ASP A 818 13.71 17.19 -7.78
C ASP A 818 15.01 16.88 -7.02
N TYR A 819 15.16 17.42 -5.79
CA TYR A 819 16.41 17.31 -5.05
C TYR A 819 16.78 15.85 -4.68
N LEU A 820 15.91 15.16 -3.96
CA LEU A 820 16.15 13.78 -3.50
C LEU A 820 16.02 12.80 -4.65
N TRP A 821 15.00 12.95 -5.50
CA TRP A 821 14.78 12.05 -6.63
C TRP A 821 15.99 11.93 -7.54
N ILE A 822 16.53 13.04 -7.99
CA ILE A 822 17.69 13.06 -8.89
C ILE A 822 18.92 12.45 -8.20
N ARG A 823 19.14 12.73 -6.91
CA ARG A 823 20.36 12.33 -6.21
C ARG A 823 20.32 10.91 -5.67
N LEU A 824 19.17 10.49 -5.13
CA LEU A 824 19.04 9.18 -4.49
C LEU A 824 18.56 8.11 -5.47
N ARG A 825 17.54 8.41 -6.30
CA ARG A 825 17.02 7.46 -7.26
C ARG A 825 17.84 7.44 -8.54
N VAL A 826 17.83 8.53 -9.29
CA VAL A 826 18.44 8.56 -10.64
C VAL A 826 19.95 8.29 -10.59
N LYS A 827 20.67 8.93 -9.67
CA LYS A 827 22.13 8.76 -9.52
C LYS A 827 22.52 7.71 -8.50
N GLY A 828 21.74 7.54 -7.45
CA GLY A 828 22.04 6.65 -6.33
C GLY A 828 21.58 5.23 -6.54
N GLY A 829 20.55 5.00 -7.37
CA GLY A 829 19.96 3.69 -7.61
C GLY A 829 18.95 3.26 -6.54
N ALA A 830 18.54 4.17 -5.64
CA ALA A 830 17.44 3.88 -4.71
C ALA A 830 16.12 3.79 -5.48
N TYR A 831 15.20 2.94 -5.02
CA TYR A 831 13.87 2.85 -5.65
C TYR A 831 13.02 4.09 -5.41
N GLY A 832 13.14 4.71 -4.23
CA GLY A 832 12.39 5.92 -3.93
C GLY A 832 13.01 6.79 -2.84
N CYS A 833 12.41 7.95 -2.65
CA CYS A 833 12.77 8.89 -1.60
C CYS A 833 11.54 9.69 -1.17
N MET A 834 11.52 10.10 0.09
CA MET A 834 10.41 10.86 0.67
C MET A 834 10.93 11.89 1.65
N SER A 835 10.20 12.99 1.79
CA SER A 835 10.38 13.99 2.85
C SER A 835 9.03 14.46 3.36
N GLY A 836 8.99 14.98 4.57
CA GLY A 836 7.78 15.52 5.16
C GLY A 836 8.08 16.62 6.19
N PHE A 837 7.15 17.58 6.30
CA PHE A 837 7.20 18.70 7.23
C PHE A 837 5.89 18.82 8.00
N GLY A 838 5.86 18.38 9.24
CA GLY A 838 4.69 18.41 10.11
C GLY A 838 4.42 19.81 10.70
N ARG A 839 3.14 20.12 10.98
CA ARG A 839 2.76 21.32 11.72
C ARG A 839 3.28 21.32 13.17
N ASP A 840 3.53 20.13 13.70
CA ASP A 840 4.19 19.91 15.00
C ASP A 840 5.68 20.27 15.01
N GLY A 841 6.25 20.51 13.84
CA GLY A 841 7.67 20.83 13.65
C GLY A 841 8.49 19.62 13.24
N ASP A 842 7.99 18.40 13.41
CA ASP A 842 8.69 17.18 13.03
C ASP A 842 8.86 17.11 11.51
N CYS A 843 10.08 16.79 11.09
CA CYS A 843 10.46 16.66 9.70
C CYS A 843 11.29 15.42 9.49
N TYR A 844 11.20 14.88 8.28
CA TYR A 844 12.02 13.76 7.87
C TYR A 844 12.46 13.84 6.41
N MET A 845 13.57 13.18 6.12
CA MET A 845 14.01 12.74 4.80
C MET A 845 14.34 11.25 4.91
N VAL A 846 13.94 10.45 3.92
CA VAL A 846 14.18 9.00 3.93
C VAL A 846 14.38 8.48 2.52
N SER A 847 15.29 7.49 2.37
CA SER A 847 15.42 6.68 1.15
C SER A 847 14.67 5.35 1.30
N TYR A 848 14.25 4.79 0.18
CA TYR A 848 13.50 3.54 0.10
C TYR A 848 14.17 2.57 -0.85
N LEU A 849 14.46 1.35 -0.38
CA LEU A 849 15.20 0.31 -1.11
C LEU A 849 16.52 0.87 -1.69
N ASP A 850 17.38 1.37 -0.82
CA ASP A 850 18.60 2.12 -1.18
C ASP A 850 19.84 1.24 -1.13
N PRO A 851 20.60 1.10 -2.22
CA PRO A 851 21.87 0.35 -2.20
C PRO A 851 23.01 1.11 -1.48
N LYS A 852 22.83 2.42 -1.20
CA LYS A 852 23.81 3.30 -0.58
C LYS A 852 23.40 3.70 0.84
N LEU A 853 24.35 4.15 1.66
CA LEU A 853 24.11 4.59 3.03
C LEU A 853 24.80 5.92 3.33
N ALA A 854 26.12 5.97 3.32
CA ALA A 854 26.87 7.19 3.66
C ALA A 854 26.61 8.31 2.67
N GLU A 855 26.62 8.01 1.39
CA GLU A 855 26.39 8.96 0.30
C GLU A 855 24.97 9.55 0.40
N THR A 856 23.97 8.72 0.76
CA THR A 856 22.59 9.18 0.98
C THR A 856 22.53 10.17 2.14
N ASN A 857 23.18 9.88 3.26
CA ASN A 857 23.23 10.82 4.38
C ASN A 857 23.95 12.13 4.02
N GLU A 858 25.02 12.07 3.18
CA GLU A 858 25.68 13.28 2.67
C GLU A 858 24.76 14.13 1.79
N VAL A 859 23.86 13.51 1.03
CA VAL A 859 22.85 14.26 0.25
C VAL A 859 21.95 15.05 1.20
N TYR A 860 21.51 14.47 2.31
CA TYR A 860 20.69 15.20 3.29
C TYR A 860 21.46 16.39 3.89
N ASP A 861 22.74 16.22 4.23
CA ASP A 861 23.58 17.28 4.80
C ASP A 861 23.78 18.47 3.84
N LYS A 862 23.72 18.25 2.52
CA LYS A 862 23.86 19.30 1.48
C LYS A 862 22.58 20.07 1.16
N LEU A 863 21.46 19.75 1.79
CA LEU A 863 20.17 20.44 1.56
C LEU A 863 20.24 21.99 1.79
N PRO A 864 20.88 22.53 2.86
CA PRO A 864 20.96 23.97 3.03
C PRO A 864 21.67 24.69 1.88
N GLU A 865 22.74 24.09 1.34
CA GLU A 865 23.49 24.64 0.20
C GLU A 865 22.66 24.68 -1.07
N TYR A 866 21.86 23.65 -1.32
CA TYR A 866 20.90 23.61 -2.43
C TYR A 866 19.87 24.72 -2.31
N LEU A 867 19.30 24.93 -1.12
CA LEU A 867 18.31 25.98 -0.88
C LEU A 867 18.89 27.38 -0.99
N GLU A 868 20.15 27.61 -0.55
CA GLU A 868 20.82 28.90 -0.69
C GLU A 868 21.01 29.28 -2.17
N GLN A 869 21.18 28.29 -3.05
CA GLN A 869 21.38 28.46 -4.49
C GLN A 869 20.08 28.30 -5.31
N PHE A 870 18.96 28.02 -4.66
CA PHE A 870 17.70 27.74 -5.35
C PHE A 870 17.23 28.94 -6.14
N ASP A 871 17.16 28.82 -7.47
CA ASP A 871 16.71 29.87 -8.38
C ASP A 871 15.95 29.25 -9.54
N GLN A 872 14.62 29.32 -9.49
CA GLN A 872 13.73 28.76 -10.48
C GLN A 872 12.83 29.84 -11.07
N ASP A 873 12.49 29.71 -12.36
CA ASP A 873 11.57 30.58 -13.03
C ASP A 873 10.11 30.41 -12.58
N GLU A 874 9.23 31.33 -12.97
CA GLU A 874 7.81 31.30 -12.60
C GLU A 874 7.11 30.02 -13.03
N ARG A 875 7.40 29.49 -14.23
CA ARG A 875 6.82 28.24 -14.74
C ARG A 875 7.22 27.05 -13.87
N SER A 876 8.47 26.95 -13.47
CA SER A 876 8.95 25.89 -12.57
C SER A 876 8.31 26.00 -11.18
N MET A 877 8.18 27.23 -10.65
CA MET A 877 7.50 27.46 -9.37
C MET A 877 6.03 27.12 -9.45
N ASP A 878 5.33 27.41 -10.54
CA ASP A 878 3.93 27.01 -10.73
C ASP A 878 3.76 25.50 -10.64
N ARG A 879 4.67 24.69 -11.23
CA ARG A 879 4.64 23.23 -11.11
C ARG A 879 4.70 22.77 -9.65
N TYR A 880 5.67 23.26 -8.89
CA TYR A 880 5.82 22.85 -7.49
C TYR A 880 4.63 23.26 -6.62
N VAL A 881 4.07 24.44 -6.88
CA VAL A 881 2.86 24.92 -6.18
C VAL A 881 1.66 24.05 -6.53
N ILE A 882 1.45 23.72 -7.80
CA ILE A 882 0.33 22.88 -8.25
C ILE A 882 0.42 21.47 -7.65
N GLY A 883 1.61 20.86 -7.64
CA GLY A 883 1.81 19.56 -7.00
C GLY A 883 1.56 19.59 -5.48
N ALA A 884 1.98 20.65 -4.79
CA ALA A 884 1.68 20.82 -3.38
C ALA A 884 0.15 20.99 -3.12
N ILE A 885 -0.55 21.67 -4.01
CA ILE A 885 -2.03 21.81 -3.94
C ILE A 885 -2.71 20.48 -4.25
N SER A 886 -2.19 19.67 -5.18
CA SER A 886 -2.73 18.36 -5.49
C SER A 886 -2.81 17.48 -4.23
N GLU A 887 -1.73 17.43 -3.44
CA GLU A 887 -1.70 16.70 -2.16
C GLU A 887 -2.73 17.23 -1.13
N MET A 888 -2.99 18.53 -1.12
CA MET A 888 -3.99 19.13 -0.25
C MET A 888 -5.42 18.80 -0.69
N ASP A 889 -5.66 18.66 -1.99
CA ASP A 889 -6.97 18.54 -2.62
C ASP A 889 -7.36 17.10 -2.96
N ILE A 890 -6.62 16.09 -2.50
CA ILE A 890 -7.00 14.67 -2.67
C ILE A 890 -8.47 14.48 -2.31
N PRO A 891 -9.31 13.94 -3.22
CA PRO A 891 -10.72 13.71 -2.97
C PRO A 891 -10.95 12.83 -1.73
N LYS A 892 -11.98 13.16 -0.98
CA LYS A 892 -12.33 12.48 0.26
C LYS A 892 -13.79 12.07 0.24
N ASN A 893 -14.06 10.82 0.54
CA ASN A 893 -15.41 10.34 0.77
C ASN A 893 -15.99 10.94 2.09
N PRO A 894 -17.29 10.77 2.37
CA PRO A 894 -17.91 11.32 3.58
C PRO A 894 -17.24 10.87 4.88
N ALA A 895 -16.80 9.60 4.98
CA ALA A 895 -16.10 9.08 6.16
C ALA A 895 -14.78 9.84 6.37
N ALA A 896 -13.96 9.99 5.33
CA ALA A 896 -12.68 10.69 5.39
C ALA A 896 -12.85 12.20 5.68
N LEU A 897 -13.92 12.83 5.22
CA LEU A 897 -14.26 14.23 5.56
C LEU A 897 -14.61 14.37 7.04
N GLY A 898 -15.35 13.41 7.62
CA GLY A 898 -15.63 13.35 9.05
C GLY A 898 -14.36 13.21 9.88
N VAL A 899 -13.49 12.26 9.52
CA VAL A 899 -12.17 12.07 10.19
C VAL A 899 -11.30 13.33 10.08
N ARG A 900 -11.27 14.00 8.91
CA ARG A 900 -10.58 15.28 8.75
C ARG A 900 -11.12 16.36 9.70
N GLY A 901 -12.44 16.45 9.81
CA GLY A 901 -13.10 17.38 10.72
C GLY A 901 -12.75 17.09 12.19
N LEU A 902 -12.83 15.83 12.59
CA LEU A 902 -12.45 15.37 13.94
C LEU A 902 -10.98 15.67 14.26
N THR A 903 -10.08 15.31 13.36
CA THR A 903 -8.63 15.53 13.54
C THR A 903 -8.31 17.03 13.69
N ALA A 904 -8.88 17.87 12.84
CA ALA A 904 -8.73 19.32 12.95
C ALA A 904 -9.25 19.84 14.29
N TYR A 905 -10.41 19.37 14.74
CA TYR A 905 -11.00 19.72 16.04
C TYR A 905 -10.08 19.34 17.22
N LEU A 906 -9.60 18.10 17.25
CA LEU A 906 -8.74 17.59 18.31
C LEU A 906 -7.37 18.28 18.34
N SER A 907 -6.84 18.68 17.17
CA SER A 907 -5.56 19.39 17.03
C SER A 907 -5.68 20.89 17.21
N GLY A 908 -6.90 21.44 17.34
CA GLY A 908 -7.14 22.88 17.46
C GLY A 908 -6.95 23.65 16.17
N ILE A 909 -6.97 22.97 15.01
CA ILE A 909 -6.79 23.59 13.69
C ILE A 909 -8.10 24.16 13.20
N THR A 910 -8.10 25.46 12.82
CA THR A 910 -9.28 26.16 12.30
C THR A 910 -9.29 26.20 10.77
N ARG A 911 -10.46 26.54 10.21
CA ARG A 911 -10.60 26.77 8.77
C ARG A 911 -9.77 27.95 8.29
N GLU A 912 -9.70 29.00 9.11
CA GLU A 912 -8.92 30.22 8.83
C GLU A 912 -7.42 29.91 8.74
N GLN A 913 -6.91 29.04 9.61
CA GLN A 913 -5.52 28.57 9.54
C GLN A 913 -5.27 27.77 8.27
N LEU A 914 -6.14 26.80 7.94
CA LEU A 914 -6.04 26.02 6.71
C LEU A 914 -6.12 26.90 5.45
N GLN A 915 -6.96 27.95 5.47
CA GLN A 915 -7.03 28.92 4.37
C GLN A 915 -5.75 29.73 4.24
N LYS A 916 -5.20 30.20 5.36
CA LYS A 916 -3.92 30.92 5.37
C LYS A 916 -2.79 30.05 4.82
N GLU A 917 -2.68 28.82 5.27
CA GLU A 917 -1.66 27.86 4.78
C GLU A 917 -1.80 27.63 3.27
N ARG A 918 -3.03 27.47 2.78
CA ARG A 918 -3.32 27.30 1.35
C ARG A 918 -2.92 28.54 0.55
N ASP A 919 -3.24 29.74 1.05
CA ASP A 919 -2.85 30.99 0.40
C ASP A 919 -1.31 31.11 0.36
N GLU A 920 -0.60 30.77 1.45
CA GLU A 920 0.86 30.73 1.49
C GLU A 920 1.45 29.73 0.48
N VAL A 921 0.84 28.55 0.29
CA VAL A 921 1.25 27.59 -0.75
C VAL A 921 1.11 28.21 -2.14
N ILE A 922 -0.08 28.76 -2.45
CA ILE A 922 -0.39 29.33 -3.77
C ILE A 922 0.52 30.52 -4.10
N ASP A 923 0.87 31.34 -3.12
CA ASP A 923 1.66 32.57 -3.30
C ASP A 923 3.19 32.35 -3.18
N THR A 924 3.64 31.08 -2.91
CA THR A 924 5.08 30.75 -2.77
C THR A 924 5.86 31.01 -4.06
N ASP A 925 6.98 31.70 -3.94
CA ASP A 925 7.96 31.93 -5.00
C ASP A 925 9.37 31.39 -4.65
N ALA A 926 10.32 31.50 -5.56
CA ALA A 926 11.70 31.06 -5.36
C ALA A 926 12.40 31.77 -4.18
N LYS A 927 12.02 32.98 -3.86
CA LYS A 927 12.57 33.75 -2.73
C LYS A 927 12.06 33.17 -1.41
N GLU A 928 10.77 32.79 -1.34
CA GLU A 928 10.20 32.15 -0.16
C GLU A 928 10.86 30.75 0.07
N ILE A 929 11.17 30.00 -0.97
CA ILE A 929 11.91 28.72 -0.84
C ILE A 929 13.32 28.97 -0.29
N ARG A 930 14.07 29.94 -0.82
CA ARG A 930 15.38 30.32 -0.24
C ARG A 930 15.28 30.74 1.23
N ALA A 931 14.20 31.38 1.63
CA ALA A 931 13.97 31.79 3.02
C ALA A 931 13.78 30.56 3.98
N LEU A 932 13.64 29.34 3.47
CA LEU A 932 13.53 28.11 4.26
C LEU A 932 14.88 27.49 4.65
N VAL A 933 16.02 28.08 4.26
CA VAL A 933 17.36 27.62 4.70
C VAL A 933 17.47 27.45 6.21
N PRO A 934 16.95 28.35 7.08
CA PRO A 934 16.96 28.16 8.53
C PRO A 934 16.22 26.88 8.97
N TYR A 935 15.16 26.48 8.28
CA TYR A 935 14.40 25.25 8.57
C TYR A 935 15.26 24.01 8.29
N ALA A 936 15.89 23.93 7.13
CA ALA A 936 16.80 22.83 6.80
C ALA A 936 17.95 22.74 7.80
N LYS A 937 18.57 23.85 8.18
CA LYS A 937 19.63 23.90 9.19
C LYS A 937 19.14 23.43 10.57
N ALA A 938 17.93 23.84 10.98
CA ALA A 938 17.33 23.42 12.25
C ALA A 938 17.09 21.91 12.28
N VAL A 939 16.52 21.33 11.22
CA VAL A 939 16.29 19.88 11.10
C VAL A 939 17.61 19.09 11.19
N LEU A 940 18.63 19.49 10.42
CA LEU A 940 19.92 18.81 10.41
C LEU A 940 20.67 18.94 11.74
N SER A 941 20.51 20.05 12.46
CA SER A 941 21.16 20.29 13.76
C SER A 941 20.70 19.32 14.86
N ASN A 942 19.56 18.69 14.71
CA ASN A 942 19.08 17.64 15.62
C ASN A 942 19.97 16.39 15.52
N ASN A 943 20.56 16.11 14.37
CA ASN A 943 21.48 15.00 14.11
C ASN A 943 20.90 13.64 14.55
N CYS A 944 19.65 13.36 14.18
CA CYS A 944 18.94 12.12 14.48
C CYS A 944 18.85 11.28 13.19
N LEU A 945 19.62 10.19 13.14
CA LEU A 945 19.69 9.25 12.01
C LEU A 945 19.27 7.87 12.49
N CYS A 946 18.44 7.19 11.73
CA CYS A 946 18.19 5.76 11.89
C CYS A 946 18.29 5.09 10.53
N VAL A 947 19.06 4.00 10.46
CA VAL A 947 19.19 3.16 9.26
C VAL A 947 18.70 1.77 9.58
N VAL A 948 17.80 1.24 8.77
CA VAL A 948 17.34 -0.15 8.84
C VAL A 948 17.85 -0.86 7.57
N GLY A 949 18.50 -2.01 7.68
CA GLY A 949 18.93 -2.75 6.48
C GLY A 949 20.18 -3.62 6.64
N ASN A 950 20.94 -3.71 5.56
CA ASN A 950 22.06 -4.63 5.39
C ASN A 950 23.09 -4.51 6.52
N GLU A 951 23.32 -5.62 7.21
CA GLU A 951 24.23 -5.70 8.37
C GLU A 951 25.65 -5.29 8.02
N ASN A 952 26.16 -5.75 6.87
CA ASN A 952 27.55 -5.45 6.44
C ASN A 952 27.70 -3.95 6.17
N LYS A 953 26.78 -3.35 5.43
CA LYS A 953 26.80 -1.92 5.12
C LYS A 953 26.71 -1.05 6.38
N ILE A 954 25.87 -1.42 7.35
CA ILE A 954 25.76 -0.73 8.64
C ILE A 954 27.06 -0.86 9.43
N LYS A 955 27.68 -2.05 9.48
CA LYS A 955 28.94 -2.30 10.17
C LYS A 955 30.13 -1.56 9.52
N GLU A 956 30.20 -1.55 8.19
CA GLU A 956 31.19 -0.79 7.43
C GLU A 956 31.15 0.72 7.72
N ASN A 957 29.93 1.24 7.92
CA ASN A 957 29.64 2.64 8.23
C ASN A 957 29.42 2.89 9.74
N SER A 958 29.92 2.02 10.61
CA SER A 958 29.69 2.08 12.06
C SER A 958 30.06 3.43 12.71
N SER A 959 30.97 4.20 12.10
CA SER A 959 31.35 5.54 12.58
C SER A 959 30.22 6.57 12.52
N LEU A 960 29.16 6.33 11.75
CA LEU A 960 27.96 7.19 11.68
C LEU A 960 27.04 6.98 12.87
N PHE A 961 27.16 5.86 13.58
CA PHE A 961 26.18 5.43 14.58
C PHE A 961 26.75 5.52 16.00
N THR A 962 25.90 5.91 16.94
CA THR A 962 26.17 5.78 18.38
C THR A 962 25.85 4.37 18.87
N THR A 963 24.92 3.68 18.21
CA THR A 963 24.47 2.33 18.53
C THR A 963 24.24 1.54 17.24
N VAL A 964 24.71 0.30 17.21
CA VAL A 964 24.39 -0.68 16.17
C VAL A 964 23.82 -1.92 16.85
N ARG A 965 22.68 -2.41 16.35
CA ARG A 965 22.02 -3.61 16.91
C ARG A 965 21.20 -4.34 15.85
N SER A 966 20.82 -5.58 16.11
CA SER A 966 19.82 -6.31 15.31
C SER A 966 18.39 -5.86 15.65
N LEU A 967 17.47 -6.08 14.72
CA LEU A 967 16.05 -5.82 14.91
C LEU A 967 15.43 -6.82 15.88
#